data_50cf73bbf53b21564c676b91435aa63d
#
_entry.id   50cf73bbf53b21564c676b91435aa63d
#
_cell.length_a   1.000
_cell.length_b   1.000
_cell.length_c   1.000
_cell.angle_alpha   90.00
_cell.angle_beta   90.00
_cell.angle_gamma   90.00
#
_symmetry.space_group_name_H-M   'P 1'
#
loop_
_entity.id
_entity.type
_entity.pdbx_description
1 polymer ?
#
loop_
_entity_poly.entity_id
_entity_poly.type
_entity_poly.pdbx_seq_one_letter_code
_entity_poly.pdbx_strand_id
1 'polypeptide(L)'
;MKIAVIGQSLFGQEVYCHLRKEGHEVVGVFTVPDKDGKADPLGLQAEKDGVPVFKFARWRAKGQALPDVVAKYQALGAELNVLPFCSQFIPMEIINAPQHGSIIYHPSLLPRHRGASAIHNWIRGNDKVPGAWTEACEQKLTFFNSTLNTSGLVPEGDTLPITGAHRPGVVTKAGLILFGNDDRMLLVKNIQLEDGKMIPASNFFKGAGSSALELTEAELVIAEAVRSAWQRILPNVLEVEDSTDFFKSGAASVDVVRLVEEVKELCDGLELENEDVYMASTFGDFTQLLVRKLRGDDEEGECSIDYVEMAVNKRTLHMPHQLFIGGAFMDAEGAKTFETINPTDGSVICQVSLAQVTDVDKAVAAAKDAFENGLWGKISARDRGRLLYRLADLMEQHQEELATIEALDAGAVYTLALKTHVGMSIQTFRYFAGWCDKIQGSTIPINQARPNRNLTLTRKEPVGVCGIIIPWNYPLMMLSWKTAACLAAGNTVVIKPAQVTPLTALKFAELTLKAGIPKGVVNVLPGSGSLVGQRLSDHPDVRKIGFTGSTEVGKHIMKSCAVSNVKKVSLELGGKSPLIIFADCDLNKAVQMGMSSVFFNKGENCIAAGRLFVEDSIHDEFVRRVVEEVRKMKVGNPLDRDTDHGPQNHHAHLMKLMEYCQRGVKEGATLICGGKQVPRPGFFFEPTVFTDVEDHMFIAKEESFGPIMIISRFADGDVDAVLSRANATEFGLASGVFTRDINKALYVSDKLQAGTVFVNTYNKTDVAAPFGGFKQSGFGKDLGEAALNEYLRVKTVTFEY
;
A
#
# COMPACT_ATOMS: atom_id res chain seq x y z
N MET A 1 14.16 42.27 -1.05
CA MET A 1 12.74 42.56 -0.74
C MET A 1 12.54 42.40 0.75
N LYS A 2 11.86 43.36 1.38
CA LYS A 2 11.54 43.33 2.82
C LYS A 2 10.26 42.51 3.05
N ILE A 3 10.39 41.41 3.78
CA ILE A 3 9.29 40.45 3.94
C ILE A 3 8.88 40.35 5.41
N ALA A 4 7.58 40.43 5.68
CA ALA A 4 7.02 40.02 6.97
C ALA A 4 6.49 38.57 6.87
N VAL A 5 6.94 37.71 7.76
CA VAL A 5 6.44 36.32 7.85
C VAL A 5 5.41 36.25 8.97
N ILE A 6 4.19 35.81 8.62
CA ILE A 6 3.07 35.73 9.56
C ILE A 6 2.60 34.27 9.62
N GLY A 7 2.95 33.56 10.68
CA GLY A 7 2.63 32.13 10.76
C GLY A 7 3.18 31.44 11.99
N GLN A 8 3.19 30.11 11.94
CA GLN A 8 3.62 29.23 13.02
C GLN A 8 4.09 27.88 12.47
N SER A 9 4.59 27.02 13.33
CA SER A 9 4.99 25.61 13.08
C SER A 9 6.35 25.42 12.40
N LEU A 10 6.78 24.18 12.33
CA LEU A 10 8.00 23.75 11.60
C LEU A 10 7.96 24.17 10.12
N PHE A 11 6.80 24.09 9.49
CA PHE A 11 6.65 24.53 8.10
C PHE A 11 6.89 26.02 7.94
N GLY A 12 6.37 26.83 8.88
CA GLY A 12 6.66 28.28 8.92
C GLY A 12 8.14 28.57 9.09
N GLN A 13 8.84 27.81 9.94
CA GLN A 13 10.29 27.90 10.13
C GLN A 13 11.05 27.57 8.83
N GLU A 14 10.69 26.50 8.12
CA GLU A 14 11.35 26.11 6.87
C GLU A 14 11.19 27.18 5.79
N VAL A 15 9.99 27.74 5.64
CA VAL A 15 9.74 28.84 4.68
C VAL A 15 10.56 30.07 5.05
N TYR A 16 10.60 30.43 6.33
CA TYR A 16 11.43 31.53 6.84
C TYR A 16 12.92 31.34 6.51
N CYS A 17 13.45 30.13 6.79
CA CYS A 17 14.86 29.81 6.50
C CYS A 17 15.15 29.89 4.99
N HIS A 18 14.21 29.41 4.15
CA HIS A 18 14.36 29.48 2.70
C HIS A 18 14.36 30.91 2.17
N LEU A 19 13.44 31.75 2.63
CA LEU A 19 13.40 33.16 2.23
C LEU A 19 14.71 33.88 2.51
N ARG A 20 15.31 33.63 3.67
CA ARG A 20 16.62 34.23 4.04
C ARG A 20 17.77 33.66 3.21
N LYS A 21 17.76 32.37 2.92
CA LYS A 21 18.74 31.69 2.06
C LYS A 21 18.73 32.24 0.63
N GLU A 22 17.57 32.60 0.12
CA GLU A 22 17.39 33.24 -1.19
C GLU A 22 17.70 34.73 -1.20
N GLY A 23 18.25 35.27 -0.10
CA GLY A 23 18.72 36.67 0.00
C GLY A 23 17.62 37.70 0.26
N HIS A 24 16.44 37.28 0.74
CA HIS A 24 15.40 38.22 1.16
C HIS A 24 15.63 38.71 2.58
N GLU A 25 15.29 39.96 2.83
CA GLU A 25 15.34 40.58 4.17
C GLU A 25 14.03 40.31 4.91
N VAL A 26 14.04 39.41 5.91
CA VAL A 26 12.87 39.23 6.78
C VAL A 26 12.91 40.32 7.86
N VAL A 27 12.01 41.28 7.76
CA VAL A 27 11.94 42.44 8.66
C VAL A 27 11.20 42.17 9.96
N GLY A 28 10.39 41.10 10.01
CA GLY A 28 9.72 40.68 11.23
C GLY A 28 8.94 39.39 11.07
N VAL A 29 8.78 38.69 12.17
CA VAL A 29 8.01 37.45 12.29
C VAL A 29 6.88 37.66 13.27
N PHE A 30 5.67 37.29 12.85
CA PHE A 30 4.47 37.34 13.67
C PHE A 30 3.98 35.92 13.91
N THR A 31 3.93 35.49 15.16
CA THR A 31 3.56 34.12 15.54
C THR A 31 2.64 34.07 16.76
N VAL A 32 2.28 32.88 17.17
CA VAL A 32 1.44 32.65 18.34
C VAL A 32 2.21 32.78 19.67
N PRO A 33 1.55 33.09 20.78
CA PRO A 33 2.17 33.05 22.11
C PRO A 33 2.67 31.64 22.45
N ASP A 34 3.68 31.56 23.29
CA ASP A 34 4.24 30.34 23.81
C ASP A 34 3.13 29.56 24.57
N LYS A 35 3.02 28.27 24.32
CA LYS A 35 2.05 27.39 24.94
C LYS A 35 2.77 26.35 25.77
N ASP A 36 2.36 26.17 27.04
CA ASP A 36 2.92 25.17 27.97
C ASP A 36 4.46 25.27 28.12
N GLY A 37 5.02 26.49 28.09
CA GLY A 37 6.44 26.71 28.18
C GLY A 37 7.23 26.34 26.90
N LYS A 38 6.54 25.99 25.81
CA LYS A 38 7.15 25.72 24.49
C LYS A 38 6.88 26.88 23.55
N ALA A 39 7.94 27.46 23.02
CA ALA A 39 7.85 28.47 21.98
C ALA A 39 7.63 27.83 20.59
N ASP A 40 6.96 28.58 19.71
CA ASP A 40 6.74 28.18 18.33
C ASP A 40 8.09 28.09 17.57
N PRO A 41 8.33 27.02 16.76
CA PRO A 41 9.58 26.81 16.05
C PRO A 41 9.99 27.97 15.13
N LEU A 42 9.04 28.60 14.44
CA LEU A 42 9.28 29.77 13.61
C LEU A 42 9.78 30.97 14.44
N GLY A 43 9.12 31.21 15.58
CA GLY A 43 9.52 32.29 16.51
C GLY A 43 10.92 32.07 17.09
N LEU A 44 11.19 30.83 17.55
CA LEU A 44 12.53 30.48 18.09
C LEU A 44 13.65 30.66 17.07
N GLN A 45 13.42 30.28 15.82
CA GLN A 45 14.42 30.42 14.77
C GLN A 45 14.68 31.92 14.45
N ALA A 46 13.62 32.71 14.36
CA ALA A 46 13.73 34.12 14.09
C ALA A 46 14.43 34.87 15.22
N GLU A 47 14.12 34.56 16.49
CA GLU A 47 14.80 35.10 17.69
C GLU A 47 16.31 34.78 17.67
N LYS A 48 16.65 33.51 17.34
CA LYS A 48 18.04 33.05 17.21
C LYS A 48 18.81 33.82 16.13
N ASP A 49 18.13 34.20 15.07
CA ASP A 49 18.69 34.94 13.93
C ASP A 49 18.67 36.47 14.11
N GLY A 50 18.19 36.97 15.26
CA GLY A 50 18.11 38.41 15.59
C GLY A 50 17.01 39.15 14.82
N VAL A 51 16.03 38.47 14.25
CA VAL A 51 14.87 39.06 13.56
C VAL A 51 13.80 39.40 14.59
N PRO A 52 13.16 40.58 14.54
CA PRO A 52 12.08 40.94 15.45
C PRO A 52 10.93 39.94 15.43
N VAL A 53 10.56 39.39 16.59
CA VAL A 53 9.45 38.44 16.75
C VAL A 53 8.33 39.07 17.57
N PHE A 54 7.13 38.96 17.05
CA PHE A 54 5.91 39.45 17.67
C PHE A 54 4.96 38.31 17.95
N LYS A 55 4.64 38.04 19.20
CA LYS A 55 3.76 36.94 19.63
C LYS A 55 2.40 37.51 20.02
N PHE A 56 1.37 37.23 19.23
CA PHE A 56 0.00 37.68 19.48
C PHE A 56 -0.98 36.52 19.55
N ALA A 57 -1.83 36.55 20.58
CA ALA A 57 -2.92 35.57 20.68
C ALA A 57 -4.05 35.81 19.64
N ARG A 58 -4.18 37.09 19.20
CA ARG A 58 -5.20 37.46 18.20
C ARG A 58 -4.84 38.82 17.59
N TRP A 59 -5.30 39.05 16.36
CA TRP A 59 -5.11 40.30 15.61
C TRP A 59 -6.34 41.21 15.67
N ARG A 60 -7.50 40.68 16.10
CA ARG A 60 -8.78 41.38 16.14
C ARG A 60 -9.45 41.24 17.49
N ALA A 61 -10.25 42.23 17.86
CA ALA A 61 -11.22 42.16 18.93
C ALA A 61 -12.54 42.78 18.47
N LYS A 62 -13.67 42.10 18.73
CA LYS A 62 -15.01 42.56 18.30
C LYS A 62 -15.08 42.94 16.80
N GLY A 63 -14.44 42.15 15.93
CA GLY A 63 -14.43 42.38 14.49
C GLY A 63 -13.47 43.42 13.96
N GLN A 64 -12.84 44.25 14.81
CA GLN A 64 -11.91 45.29 14.41
C GLN A 64 -10.46 44.91 14.70
N ALA A 65 -9.53 45.37 13.86
CA ALA A 65 -8.10 45.19 14.06
C ALA A 65 -7.62 45.83 15.35
N LEU A 66 -6.70 45.18 16.04
CA LEU A 66 -6.08 45.77 17.27
C LEU A 66 -5.09 46.85 16.87
N PRO A 67 -5.29 48.11 17.28
CA PRO A 67 -4.46 49.24 16.83
C PRO A 67 -2.98 49.06 17.12
N ASP A 68 -2.61 48.53 18.30
CA ASP A 68 -1.23 48.26 18.71
C ASP A 68 -0.52 47.23 17.83
N VAL A 69 -1.28 46.23 17.36
CA VAL A 69 -0.74 45.21 16.46
C VAL A 69 -0.51 45.75 15.06
N VAL A 70 -1.45 46.56 14.57
CA VAL A 70 -1.33 47.27 13.28
C VAL A 70 -0.15 48.24 13.30
N ALA A 71 -0.01 49.03 14.36
CA ALA A 71 1.10 49.98 14.50
C ALA A 71 2.49 49.30 14.50
N LYS A 72 2.63 48.18 15.23
CA LYS A 72 3.86 47.36 15.25
C LYS A 72 4.18 46.79 13.89
N TYR A 73 3.16 46.32 13.16
CA TYR A 73 3.35 45.81 11.81
C TYR A 73 3.78 46.92 10.83
N GLN A 74 3.09 48.05 10.83
CA GLN A 74 3.39 49.17 9.94
C GLN A 74 4.79 49.72 10.14
N ALA A 75 5.30 49.71 11.39
CA ALA A 75 6.64 50.17 11.72
C ALA A 75 7.77 49.37 11.06
N LEU A 76 7.49 48.12 10.58
CA LEU A 76 8.48 47.24 9.92
C LEU A 76 8.73 47.62 8.46
N GLY A 77 7.81 48.33 7.82
CA GLY A 77 7.93 48.68 6.41
C GLY A 77 8.06 47.47 5.47
N ALA A 78 7.29 46.42 5.72
CA ALA A 78 7.28 45.22 4.86
C ALA A 78 6.76 45.54 3.45
N GLU A 79 7.43 45.04 2.45
CA GLU A 79 7.06 45.16 1.03
C GLU A 79 6.18 44.00 0.56
N LEU A 80 6.26 42.84 1.25
CA LEU A 80 5.49 41.63 0.98
C LEU A 80 5.18 40.91 2.29
N ASN A 81 3.97 40.38 2.42
CA ASN A 81 3.65 39.39 3.46
C ASN A 81 3.76 37.98 2.92
N VAL A 82 4.33 37.08 3.71
CA VAL A 82 4.30 35.61 3.45
C VAL A 82 3.65 34.90 4.64
N LEU A 83 2.53 34.23 4.39
CA LEU A 83 1.76 33.51 5.39
C LEU A 83 1.86 31.99 5.12
N PRO A 84 2.93 31.34 5.57
CA PRO A 84 3.19 29.93 5.25
C PRO A 84 2.21 28.97 5.94
N PHE A 85 1.89 29.23 7.18
CA PHE A 85 0.85 28.53 7.95
C PHE A 85 0.38 29.47 9.05
N CYS A 86 -0.85 29.94 8.93
CA CYS A 86 -1.41 30.90 9.86
C CYS A 86 -2.78 30.42 10.35
N SER A 87 -2.88 30.14 11.66
CA SER A 87 -4.14 29.75 12.31
C SER A 87 -4.97 30.95 12.80
N GLN A 88 -4.48 32.16 12.60
CA GLN A 88 -5.13 33.38 13.09
C GLN A 88 -5.78 34.19 11.95
N PHE A 89 -6.87 34.86 12.26
CA PHE A 89 -7.52 35.79 11.32
C PHE A 89 -6.76 37.12 11.24
N ILE A 90 -6.06 37.31 10.13
CA ILE A 90 -5.31 38.53 9.87
C ILE A 90 -6.27 39.60 9.32
N PRO A 91 -6.23 40.84 9.85
CA PRO A 91 -7.06 41.95 9.33
C PRO A 91 -6.71 42.35 7.91
N MET A 92 -7.70 42.77 7.13
CA MET A 92 -7.49 43.21 5.75
C MET A 92 -6.53 44.40 5.64
N GLU A 93 -6.47 45.21 6.66
CA GLU A 93 -5.54 46.32 6.80
C GLU A 93 -4.07 45.88 6.81
N ILE A 94 -3.81 44.65 7.30
CA ILE A 94 -2.47 44.03 7.27
C ILE A 94 -2.25 43.30 5.94
N ILE A 95 -3.25 42.58 5.47
CA ILE A 95 -3.16 41.77 4.22
C ILE A 95 -2.88 42.68 3.02
N ASN A 96 -3.51 43.85 2.99
CA ASN A 96 -3.42 44.82 1.88
C ASN A 96 -2.33 45.90 2.08
N ALA A 97 -1.64 45.93 3.24
CA ALA A 97 -0.66 46.97 3.54
C ALA A 97 0.62 46.95 2.70
N PRO A 98 1.22 45.74 2.37
CA PRO A 98 2.47 45.73 1.63
C PRO A 98 2.28 46.09 0.16
N GLN A 99 3.30 46.77 -0.41
CA GLN A 99 3.28 47.18 -1.82
C GLN A 99 3.02 46.01 -2.80
N HIS A 100 3.55 44.83 -2.48
CA HIS A 100 3.42 43.61 -3.28
C HIS A 100 2.33 42.65 -2.76
N GLY A 101 1.53 43.12 -1.78
CA GLY A 101 0.43 42.34 -1.22
C GLY A 101 0.86 41.20 -0.28
N SER A 102 0.07 40.16 -0.23
CA SER A 102 0.29 39.00 0.68
C SER A 102 0.23 37.70 -0.07
N ILE A 103 1.22 36.83 0.15
CA ILE A 103 1.24 35.43 -0.32
C ILE A 103 0.77 34.56 0.83
N ILE A 104 -0.34 33.87 0.64
CA ILE A 104 -0.91 32.95 1.63
C ILE A 104 -0.74 31.55 1.12
N TYR A 105 0.00 30.72 1.85
CA TYR A 105 -0.03 29.28 1.66
C TYR A 105 -1.29 28.73 2.31
N HIS A 106 -2.19 28.28 1.49
CA HIS A 106 -3.38 27.57 1.93
C HIS A 106 -3.29 26.13 1.44
N PRO A 107 -3.42 25.10 2.32
CA PRO A 107 -3.33 23.71 1.93
C PRO A 107 -4.47 23.26 1.01
N SER A 108 -5.49 24.09 0.80
CA SER A 108 -6.52 23.94 -0.22
C SER A 108 -6.35 24.97 -1.31
N LEU A 109 -6.44 24.56 -2.56
CA LEU A 109 -6.42 25.44 -3.73
C LEU A 109 -7.54 26.49 -3.63
N LEU A 110 -7.16 27.71 -3.31
CA LEU A 110 -8.07 28.86 -3.29
C LEU A 110 -8.51 29.29 -4.70
N PRO A 111 -9.63 29.96 -4.82
CA PRO A 111 -10.76 29.65 -5.67
C PRO A 111 -10.76 30.42 -7.00
N ARG A 112 -10.04 29.95 -7.99
CA ARG A 112 -10.45 30.22 -9.37
C ARG A 112 -11.60 29.32 -9.85
N HIS A 113 -11.95 28.31 -9.07
CA HIS A 113 -12.95 27.31 -9.47
C HIS A 113 -14.10 27.24 -8.46
N ARG A 114 -15.22 27.84 -8.79
CA ARG A 114 -16.49 27.77 -8.03
C ARG A 114 -17.28 26.49 -8.35
N GLY A 115 -16.62 25.38 -8.66
CA GLY A 115 -17.23 24.08 -8.93
C GLY A 115 -17.32 23.20 -7.70
N ALA A 116 -18.07 22.08 -7.77
CA ALA A 116 -18.26 21.12 -6.69
C ALA A 116 -16.94 20.61 -6.12
N SER A 117 -15.91 20.44 -6.95
CA SER A 117 -14.55 20.03 -6.48
C SER A 117 -13.91 21.08 -5.60
N ALA A 118 -14.12 22.39 -5.86
CA ALA A 118 -13.60 23.46 -5.03
C ALA A 118 -14.35 23.54 -3.70
N ILE A 119 -15.65 23.35 -3.70
CA ILE A 119 -16.48 23.27 -2.49
C ILE A 119 -16.06 22.05 -1.66
N HIS A 120 -15.87 20.90 -2.30
CA HIS A 120 -15.39 19.70 -1.63
C HIS A 120 -14.02 19.90 -0.94
N ASN A 121 -13.06 20.49 -1.66
CA ASN A 121 -11.73 20.78 -1.09
C ASN A 121 -11.81 21.83 0.04
N TRP A 122 -12.72 22.77 -0.07
CA TRP A 122 -12.97 23.75 0.99
C TRP A 122 -13.57 23.11 2.23
N ILE A 123 -14.57 22.23 2.08
CA ILE A 123 -15.16 21.47 3.20
C ILE A 123 -14.09 20.62 3.86
N ARG A 124 -13.32 19.82 3.08
CA ARG A 124 -12.25 18.96 3.60
C ARG A 124 -11.11 19.74 4.29
N GLY A 125 -10.73 20.89 3.75
CA GLY A 125 -9.72 21.76 4.34
C GLY A 125 -10.14 22.38 5.67
N ASN A 126 -11.45 22.42 5.96
CA ASN A 126 -12.04 23.04 7.16
C ASN A 126 -12.85 22.02 8.01
N ASP A 127 -12.71 20.74 7.79
CA ASP A 127 -13.49 19.69 8.49
C ASP A 127 -13.28 19.68 10.01
N LYS A 128 -12.28 20.37 10.53
CA LYS A 128 -12.04 20.38 11.97
C LYS A 128 -12.45 21.63 12.70
N VAL A 129 -12.35 22.83 12.19
CA VAL A 129 -12.84 24.13 12.74
C VAL A 129 -12.23 25.28 11.90
N PRO A 130 -12.95 26.29 11.37
CA PRO A 130 -14.36 26.57 11.63
C PRO A 130 -15.39 25.95 10.70
N GLY A 131 -15.04 24.95 9.85
CA GLY A 131 -15.95 24.32 8.90
C GLY A 131 -16.37 25.22 7.72
N ALA A 132 -16.74 24.64 6.58
CA ALA A 132 -17.34 25.33 5.47
C ALA A 132 -18.84 25.53 5.74
N TRP A 133 -19.39 26.73 5.60
CA TRP A 133 -20.77 27.00 5.96
C TRP A 133 -21.53 27.77 4.87
N THR A 134 -22.85 27.70 4.93
CA THR A 134 -23.80 28.49 4.14
C THR A 134 -25.04 28.80 4.97
N GLU A 135 -25.94 29.56 4.42
CA GLU A 135 -27.26 29.79 4.98
C GLU A 135 -28.35 29.05 4.18
N ALA A 136 -29.20 28.31 4.88
CA ALA A 136 -30.34 27.63 4.30
C ALA A 136 -31.46 27.58 5.34
N CYS A 137 -32.71 27.77 4.93
CA CYS A 137 -33.88 27.83 5.82
C CYS A 137 -33.69 28.80 6.99
N GLU A 138 -33.16 30.01 6.72
CA GLU A 138 -32.92 31.09 7.71
C GLU A 138 -31.97 30.73 8.83
N GLN A 139 -31.15 29.66 8.69
CA GLN A 139 -30.17 29.28 9.66
C GLN A 139 -28.83 28.95 8.99
N LYS A 140 -27.75 29.09 9.77
CA LYS A 140 -26.39 28.76 9.34
C LYS A 140 -26.18 27.23 9.40
N LEU A 141 -25.77 26.64 8.28
CA LEU A 141 -25.40 25.24 8.18
C LEU A 141 -23.90 25.12 7.92
N THR A 142 -23.18 24.37 8.75
CA THR A 142 -21.76 24.06 8.53
C THR A 142 -21.65 22.62 8.04
N PHE A 143 -20.84 22.40 7.00
CA PHE A 143 -20.73 21.13 6.30
C PHE A 143 -19.49 20.34 6.69
N PHE A 144 -19.66 19.02 6.85
CA PHE A 144 -18.61 18.07 7.16
C PHE A 144 -18.73 16.81 6.31
N ASN A 145 -17.61 16.06 6.17
CA ASN A 145 -17.56 14.77 5.49
C ASN A 145 -18.18 14.80 4.10
N SER A 146 -17.60 15.58 3.21
CA SER A 146 -18.09 15.71 1.83
C SER A 146 -17.37 14.79 0.86
N THR A 147 -18.12 14.24 -0.09
CA THR A 147 -17.60 13.45 -1.22
C THR A 147 -18.18 13.95 -2.54
N LEU A 148 -17.37 13.92 -3.61
CA LEU A 148 -17.87 14.23 -4.94
C LEU A 148 -18.83 13.13 -5.40
N ASN A 149 -20.06 13.49 -5.75
CA ASN A 149 -21.01 12.56 -6.33
C ASN A 149 -20.81 12.51 -7.85
N THR A 150 -20.29 11.41 -8.34
CA THR A 150 -19.96 11.22 -9.76
C THR A 150 -21.03 10.45 -10.55
N SER A 151 -22.15 10.08 -9.93
CA SER A 151 -23.18 9.25 -10.56
C SER A 151 -23.94 9.92 -11.73
N GLY A 152 -23.81 11.24 -11.86
CA GLY A 152 -24.47 12.00 -12.92
C GLY A 152 -26.01 12.10 -12.81
N LEU A 153 -26.62 11.29 -11.95
CA LEU A 153 -28.05 11.31 -11.67
C LEU A 153 -28.32 12.07 -10.38
N VAL A 154 -29.26 12.99 -10.39
CA VAL A 154 -29.76 13.67 -9.19
C VAL A 154 -30.70 12.69 -8.49
N PRO A 155 -30.33 12.18 -7.27
CA PRO A 155 -31.24 11.29 -6.55
C PRO A 155 -32.53 12.01 -6.13
N GLU A 156 -33.61 11.29 -6.03
CA GLU A 156 -34.87 11.81 -5.46
C GLU A 156 -34.67 12.15 -3.99
N GLY A 157 -35.16 13.32 -3.58
CA GLY A 157 -35.06 13.80 -2.21
C GLY A 157 -35.75 15.17 -2.03
N ASP A 158 -35.80 15.61 -0.75
CA ASP A 158 -36.40 16.88 -0.39
C ASP A 158 -35.49 18.05 -0.79
N THR A 159 -36.07 19.07 -1.38
CA THR A 159 -35.36 20.24 -1.88
C THR A 159 -35.00 21.19 -0.73
N LEU A 160 -33.73 21.59 -0.63
CA LEU A 160 -33.23 22.55 0.36
C LEU A 160 -32.78 23.83 -0.33
N PRO A 161 -33.50 24.95 -0.19
CA PRO A 161 -33.06 26.26 -0.69
C PRO A 161 -31.78 26.69 0.04
N ILE A 162 -30.76 27.08 -0.74
CA ILE A 162 -29.47 27.53 -0.21
C ILE A 162 -29.22 28.96 -0.67
N THR A 163 -28.98 29.85 0.28
CA THR A 163 -28.77 31.27 0.01
C THR A 163 -27.56 31.52 -0.90
N GLY A 164 -27.76 32.16 -1.99
CA GLY A 164 -26.73 32.51 -2.97
C GLY A 164 -26.28 31.37 -3.90
N ALA A 165 -26.88 30.18 -3.82
CA ALA A 165 -26.63 29.10 -4.76
C ALA A 165 -27.49 29.25 -6.01
N HIS A 166 -26.93 28.88 -7.17
CA HIS A 166 -27.69 28.91 -8.45
C HIS A 166 -28.75 27.79 -8.54
N ARG A 167 -28.63 26.79 -7.69
CA ARG A 167 -29.52 25.63 -7.64
C ARG A 167 -29.70 25.16 -6.18
N PRO A 168 -30.94 24.82 -5.76
CA PRO A 168 -31.17 24.30 -4.41
C PRO A 168 -30.46 22.97 -4.19
N GLY A 169 -30.07 22.69 -2.95
CA GLY A 169 -29.58 21.37 -2.53
C GLY A 169 -30.68 20.33 -2.49
N VAL A 170 -30.35 19.05 -2.44
CA VAL A 170 -31.32 17.94 -2.34
C VAL A 170 -30.94 17.05 -1.18
N VAL A 171 -31.82 16.92 -0.18
CA VAL A 171 -31.64 16.01 0.98
C VAL A 171 -32.15 14.63 0.58
N THR A 172 -31.21 13.67 0.60
CA THR A 172 -31.46 12.28 0.21
C THR A 172 -31.20 11.33 1.39
N LYS A 173 -31.45 10.05 1.24
CA LYS A 173 -31.09 9.02 2.22
C LYS A 173 -29.57 8.93 2.46
N ALA A 174 -28.76 9.31 1.48
CA ALA A 174 -27.29 9.26 1.55
C ALA A 174 -26.66 10.53 2.14
N GLY A 175 -27.42 11.63 2.27
CA GLY A 175 -26.98 12.94 2.76
C GLY A 175 -27.51 14.09 1.93
N LEU A 176 -26.92 15.28 2.08
CA LEU A 176 -27.27 16.49 1.33
C LEU A 176 -26.43 16.59 0.06
N ILE A 177 -27.10 16.66 -1.08
CA ILE A 177 -26.47 16.95 -2.38
C ILE A 177 -26.42 18.47 -2.59
N LEU A 178 -25.23 19.00 -2.78
CA LEU A 178 -24.97 20.37 -3.19
C LEU A 178 -24.53 20.42 -4.66
N PHE A 179 -24.85 21.51 -5.37
CA PHE A 179 -24.45 21.69 -6.75
C PHE A 179 -23.41 22.82 -6.86
N GLY A 180 -22.28 22.52 -7.50
CA GLY A 180 -21.32 23.54 -7.88
C GLY A 180 -21.82 24.37 -9.06
N ASN A 181 -21.20 25.54 -9.32
CA ASN A 181 -21.51 26.34 -10.50
C ASN A 181 -21.18 25.64 -11.84
N ASP A 182 -20.55 24.49 -11.79
CA ASP A 182 -20.24 23.57 -12.88
C ASP A 182 -21.25 22.41 -12.98
N ASP A 183 -22.37 22.50 -12.28
CA ASP A 183 -23.43 21.48 -12.15
C ASP A 183 -22.96 20.10 -11.63
N ARG A 184 -21.73 20.01 -11.17
CA ARG A 184 -21.27 18.81 -10.49
C ARG A 184 -21.87 18.71 -9.09
N MET A 185 -22.13 17.47 -8.69
CA MET A 185 -22.78 17.18 -7.42
C MET A 185 -21.76 16.87 -6.32
N LEU A 186 -22.01 17.39 -5.14
CA LEU A 186 -21.25 17.12 -3.92
C LEU A 186 -22.19 16.51 -2.89
N LEU A 187 -21.87 15.32 -2.40
CA LEU A 187 -22.59 14.71 -1.28
C LEU A 187 -21.93 15.15 0.03
N VAL A 188 -22.71 15.77 0.89
CA VAL A 188 -22.35 16.13 2.26
C VAL A 188 -23.04 15.16 3.20
N LYS A 189 -22.27 14.45 4.03
CA LYS A 189 -22.82 13.43 4.93
C LYS A 189 -23.33 14.03 6.24
N ASN A 190 -22.65 15.05 6.76
CA ASN A 190 -22.94 15.63 8.07
C ASN A 190 -23.07 17.14 7.98
N ILE A 191 -24.01 17.71 8.72
CA ILE A 191 -24.20 19.15 8.84
C ILE A 191 -24.30 19.54 10.34
N GLN A 192 -23.71 20.69 10.67
CA GLN A 192 -23.86 21.29 11.98
C GLN A 192 -24.82 22.48 11.87
N LEU A 193 -25.85 22.46 12.67
CA LEU A 193 -26.85 23.53 12.77
C LEU A 193 -26.28 24.74 13.52
N GLU A 194 -26.97 25.88 13.45
CA GLU A 194 -26.54 27.13 14.10
C GLU A 194 -26.45 27.00 15.63
N ASP A 195 -27.25 26.11 16.23
CA ASP A 195 -27.25 25.79 17.65
C ASP A 195 -26.05 24.93 18.09
N GLY A 196 -25.18 24.55 17.15
CA GLY A 196 -23.98 23.71 17.37
C GLY A 196 -24.26 22.21 17.24
N LYS A 197 -25.50 21.77 17.07
CA LYS A 197 -25.87 20.37 16.93
C LYS A 197 -25.46 19.83 15.55
N MET A 198 -24.68 18.74 15.54
CA MET A 198 -24.34 18.04 14.31
C MET A 198 -25.34 16.90 14.07
N ILE A 199 -25.83 16.81 12.85
CA ILE A 199 -26.77 15.76 12.42
C ILE A 199 -26.32 15.16 11.09
N PRO A 200 -26.66 13.88 10.79
CA PRO A 200 -26.57 13.35 9.44
C PRO A 200 -27.40 14.23 8.51
N ALA A 201 -26.80 14.62 7.39
CA ALA A 201 -27.48 15.53 6.46
C ALA A 201 -28.76 14.91 5.85
N SER A 202 -28.86 13.58 5.82
CA SER A 202 -30.06 12.82 5.44
C SER A 202 -31.24 13.03 6.41
N ASN A 203 -30.98 13.51 7.62
CA ASN A 203 -31.99 13.69 8.67
C ASN A 203 -32.43 15.16 8.83
N PHE A 204 -31.98 16.04 7.92
CA PHE A 204 -32.28 17.48 8.04
C PHE A 204 -33.78 17.81 8.19
N PHE A 205 -34.67 17.09 7.47
CA PHE A 205 -36.12 17.25 7.57
C PHE A 205 -36.82 16.24 8.51
N LYS A 206 -36.04 15.28 9.10
CA LYS A 206 -36.57 14.31 10.06
C LYS A 206 -36.41 14.86 11.46
N GLY A 207 -37.48 15.16 12.14
CA GLY A 207 -37.46 15.48 13.57
C GLY A 207 -36.90 14.29 14.36
N ALA A 208 -36.16 14.59 15.41
CA ALA A 208 -35.53 13.60 16.29
C ALA A 208 -36.55 12.61 16.87
N GLY A 209 -36.50 11.39 16.41
CA GLY A 209 -37.30 10.28 16.92
C GLY A 209 -36.54 8.98 16.69
N SER A 210 -35.53 8.65 17.51
CA SER A 210 -34.96 7.31 17.56
C SER A 210 -35.52 6.59 18.81
N SER A 211 -35.99 5.35 18.64
CA SER A 211 -36.33 4.46 19.78
C SER A 211 -35.05 4.19 20.60
N ALA A 212 -35.14 4.41 21.93
CA ALA A 212 -34.05 4.11 22.87
C ALA A 212 -33.71 2.63 22.81
N LEU A 213 -32.40 2.34 22.69
CA LEU A 213 -31.84 0.97 22.82
C LEU A 213 -31.94 0.51 24.29
N GLU A 214 -32.41 -0.71 24.52
CA GLU A 214 -32.30 -1.32 25.84
C GLU A 214 -30.85 -1.75 26.06
N LEU A 215 -30.26 -1.28 27.17
CA LEU A 215 -28.88 -1.55 27.58
C LEU A 215 -28.80 -2.81 28.44
N THR A 216 -27.79 -3.64 28.20
CA THR A 216 -27.41 -4.76 29.06
C THR A 216 -26.75 -4.28 30.35
N GLU A 217 -26.65 -5.12 31.39
CA GLU A 217 -25.97 -4.76 32.66
C GLU A 217 -24.52 -4.31 32.45
N ALA A 218 -23.79 -4.95 31.55
CA ALA A 218 -22.41 -4.57 31.21
C ALA A 218 -22.35 -3.19 30.53
N GLU A 219 -23.28 -2.90 29.64
CA GLU A 219 -23.36 -1.62 28.92
C GLU A 219 -23.78 -0.48 29.86
N LEU A 220 -24.60 -0.76 30.86
CA LEU A 220 -24.97 0.20 31.91
C LEU A 220 -23.74 0.62 32.73
N VAL A 221 -22.83 -0.32 33.04
CA VAL A 221 -21.58 -0.02 33.74
C VAL A 221 -20.69 0.90 32.91
N ILE A 222 -20.61 0.66 31.61
CA ILE A 222 -19.84 1.51 30.69
C ILE A 222 -20.50 2.90 30.58
N ALA A 223 -21.81 2.96 30.43
CA ALA A 223 -22.55 4.23 30.37
C ALA A 223 -22.33 5.08 31.63
N GLU A 224 -22.28 4.48 32.81
CA GLU A 224 -22.03 5.20 34.07
C GLU A 224 -20.57 5.67 34.19
N ALA A 225 -19.59 4.89 33.68
CA ALA A 225 -18.19 5.31 33.59
C ALA A 225 -18.02 6.51 32.62
N VAL A 226 -18.72 6.49 31.50
CA VAL A 226 -18.77 7.60 30.53
C VAL A 226 -19.48 8.82 31.12
N ARG A 227 -20.55 8.65 31.87
CA ARG A 227 -21.23 9.72 32.62
C ARG A 227 -20.27 10.42 33.56
N SER A 228 -19.48 9.64 34.30
CA SER A 228 -18.44 10.17 35.19
C SER A 228 -17.36 10.93 34.44
N ALA A 229 -16.96 10.50 33.22
CA ALA A 229 -16.02 11.23 32.36
C ALA A 229 -16.62 12.58 31.90
N TRP A 230 -17.88 12.60 31.46
CA TRP A 230 -18.57 13.84 31.10
C TRP A 230 -18.61 14.82 32.24
N GLN A 231 -18.92 14.34 33.47
CA GLN A 231 -19.01 15.18 34.65
C GLN A 231 -17.67 15.81 35.05
N ARG A 232 -16.56 15.07 34.85
CA ARG A 232 -15.21 15.63 35.08
C ARG A 232 -14.83 16.72 34.06
N ILE A 233 -15.32 16.57 32.85
CA ILE A 233 -15.04 17.52 31.75
C ILE A 233 -15.96 18.75 31.83
N LEU A 234 -17.17 18.58 32.36
CA LEU A 234 -18.18 19.62 32.48
C LEU A 234 -18.39 20.02 33.97
N PRO A 235 -17.45 20.75 34.61
CA PRO A 235 -17.48 21.03 36.04
C PRO A 235 -18.66 21.89 36.47
N ASN A 236 -19.33 22.56 35.55
CA ASN A 236 -20.49 23.40 35.83
C ASN A 236 -21.82 22.66 35.76
N VAL A 237 -21.83 21.38 35.41
CA VAL A 237 -23.01 20.50 35.34
C VAL A 237 -23.11 19.74 36.67
N LEU A 238 -24.18 19.97 37.42
CA LEU A 238 -24.38 19.29 38.71
C LEU A 238 -24.67 17.81 38.57
N GLU A 239 -25.42 17.45 37.54
CA GLU A 239 -25.78 16.08 37.20
C GLU A 239 -25.90 15.94 35.68
N VAL A 240 -25.29 14.87 35.09
CA VAL A 240 -25.36 14.59 33.64
C VAL A 240 -26.59 13.70 33.40
N GLU A 241 -27.61 14.29 32.83
CA GLU A 241 -28.82 13.60 32.36
C GLU A 241 -28.69 13.21 30.90
N ASP A 242 -29.55 12.32 30.39
CA ASP A 242 -29.53 11.92 28.96
C ASP A 242 -29.75 13.10 28.00
N SER A 243 -30.45 14.14 28.48
CA SER A 243 -30.67 15.39 27.73
C SER A 243 -29.51 16.38 27.81
N THR A 244 -28.51 16.14 28.67
CA THR A 244 -27.38 17.05 28.86
C THR A 244 -26.55 17.13 27.56
N ASP A 245 -26.50 18.33 26.96
CA ASP A 245 -25.75 18.59 25.74
C ASP A 245 -24.32 19.04 26.07
N PHE A 246 -23.34 18.35 25.51
CA PHE A 246 -21.90 18.58 25.78
C PHE A 246 -21.46 20.02 25.52
N PHE A 247 -21.85 20.54 24.38
CA PHE A 247 -21.44 21.87 23.93
C PHE A 247 -22.23 23.01 24.59
N LYS A 248 -23.53 22.82 24.79
CA LYS A 248 -24.37 23.80 25.50
C LYS A 248 -24.01 23.92 26.97
N SER A 249 -23.43 22.86 27.51
CA SER A 249 -22.92 22.82 28.90
C SER A 249 -21.52 23.44 29.05
N GLY A 250 -20.93 23.97 27.97
CA GLY A 250 -19.69 24.74 27.98
C GLY A 250 -18.44 24.02 27.51
N ALA A 251 -18.54 22.80 26.98
CA ALA A 251 -17.39 22.09 26.40
C ALA A 251 -16.84 22.78 25.16
N ALA A 252 -15.53 22.80 25.04
CA ALA A 252 -14.79 23.28 23.89
C ALA A 252 -14.23 22.11 23.07
N SER A 253 -13.72 22.38 21.84
CA SER A 253 -13.14 21.35 20.97
C SER A 253 -11.98 20.55 21.61
N VAL A 254 -11.28 21.13 22.57
CA VAL A 254 -10.23 20.44 23.36
C VAL A 254 -10.85 19.38 24.28
N ASP A 255 -12.04 19.65 24.80
CA ASP A 255 -12.74 18.73 25.70
C ASP A 255 -13.28 17.52 24.96
N VAL A 256 -13.59 17.65 23.66
CA VAL A 256 -13.95 16.53 22.79
C VAL A 256 -12.79 15.53 22.68
N VAL A 257 -11.57 16.02 22.45
CA VAL A 257 -10.38 15.16 22.37
C VAL A 257 -10.15 14.43 23.69
N ARG A 258 -10.32 15.12 24.84
CA ARG A 258 -10.17 14.50 26.15
C ARG A 258 -11.23 13.44 26.41
N LEU A 259 -12.49 13.72 26.04
CA LEU A 259 -13.56 12.74 26.18
C LEU A 259 -13.30 11.47 25.36
N VAL A 260 -12.89 11.63 24.11
CA VAL A 260 -12.59 10.52 23.22
C VAL A 260 -11.42 9.67 23.75
N GLU A 261 -10.35 10.29 24.25
CA GLU A 261 -9.23 9.58 24.88
C GLU A 261 -9.67 8.83 26.15
N GLU A 262 -10.42 9.48 27.06
CA GLU A 262 -10.91 8.83 28.29
C GLU A 262 -11.86 7.65 27.99
N VAL A 263 -12.73 7.78 26.97
CA VAL A 263 -13.65 6.71 26.58
C VAL A 263 -12.90 5.55 25.90
N LYS A 264 -11.88 5.82 25.10
CA LYS A 264 -11.01 4.78 24.52
C LYS A 264 -10.26 3.98 25.59
N GLU A 265 -9.82 4.64 26.67
CA GLU A 265 -9.20 3.97 27.80
C GLU A 265 -10.19 3.09 28.59
N LEU A 266 -11.47 3.49 28.65
CA LEU A 266 -12.54 2.74 29.32
C LEU A 266 -13.03 1.54 28.50
N CYS A 267 -12.94 1.65 27.16
CA CYS A 267 -13.45 0.65 26.22
C CYS A 267 -12.31 0.22 25.29
N ASP A 268 -11.46 -0.72 25.76
CA ASP A 268 -10.29 -1.20 25.02
C ASP A 268 -10.67 -1.71 23.63
N GLY A 269 -10.02 -1.19 22.59
CA GLY A 269 -10.26 -1.54 21.18
C GLY A 269 -11.42 -0.81 20.49
N LEU A 270 -12.09 0.16 21.16
CA LEU A 270 -13.18 0.92 20.54
C LEU A 270 -12.65 1.99 19.57
N GLU A 271 -13.05 1.92 18.30
CA GLU A 271 -12.80 2.99 17.33
C GLU A 271 -13.81 4.13 17.51
N LEU A 272 -13.39 5.15 18.25
CA LEU A 272 -14.18 6.36 18.51
C LEU A 272 -13.42 7.57 17.97
N GLU A 273 -14.09 8.39 17.14
CA GLU A 273 -13.52 9.60 16.54
C GLU A 273 -14.09 10.87 17.19
N ASN A 274 -13.38 11.99 17.09
CA ASN A 274 -13.88 13.27 17.61
C ASN A 274 -15.22 13.66 17.01
N GLU A 275 -15.48 13.26 15.77
CA GLU A 275 -16.73 13.50 15.03
C GLU A 275 -17.93 12.82 15.70
N ASP A 276 -17.72 11.69 16.34
CA ASP A 276 -18.78 10.95 17.05
C ASP A 276 -19.40 11.77 18.18
N VAL A 277 -18.59 12.56 18.88
CA VAL A 277 -19.09 13.45 19.94
C VAL A 277 -19.90 14.63 19.37
N TYR A 278 -19.51 15.12 18.17
CA TYR A 278 -20.28 16.16 17.49
C TYR A 278 -21.60 15.62 16.93
N MET A 279 -21.60 14.36 16.48
CA MET A 279 -22.78 13.68 15.94
C MET A 279 -23.81 13.35 17.03
N ALA A 280 -23.34 13.06 18.24
CA ALA A 280 -24.14 12.68 19.38
C ALA A 280 -23.83 13.62 20.56
N SER A 281 -24.26 14.88 20.45
CA SER A 281 -23.90 15.93 21.40
C SER A 281 -24.61 15.82 22.76
N THR A 282 -25.73 15.08 22.84
CA THR A 282 -26.38 14.79 24.15
C THR A 282 -25.79 13.52 24.74
N PHE A 283 -25.81 13.42 26.06
CA PHE A 283 -25.29 12.24 26.76
C PHE A 283 -26.04 10.97 26.37
N GLY A 284 -27.36 11.03 26.22
CA GLY A 284 -28.19 9.90 25.78
C GLY A 284 -27.84 9.44 24.36
N ASP A 285 -27.73 10.38 23.39
CA ASP A 285 -27.36 10.07 22.01
C ASP A 285 -25.94 9.50 21.95
N PHE A 286 -25.00 10.06 22.73
CA PHE A 286 -23.61 9.60 22.77
C PHE A 286 -23.50 8.19 23.37
N THR A 287 -24.23 7.90 24.42
CA THR A 287 -24.28 6.57 25.03
C THR A 287 -24.88 5.54 24.06
N GLN A 288 -25.95 5.90 23.34
CA GLN A 288 -26.52 5.02 22.31
C GLN A 288 -25.57 4.76 21.16
N LEU A 289 -24.86 5.77 20.69
CA LEU A 289 -23.84 5.63 19.64
C LEU A 289 -22.69 4.73 20.13
N LEU A 290 -22.23 4.95 21.36
CA LEU A 290 -21.18 4.15 21.98
C LEU A 290 -21.57 2.67 22.07
N VAL A 291 -22.79 2.39 22.54
CA VAL A 291 -23.31 1.02 22.65
C VAL A 291 -23.45 0.36 21.29
N ARG A 292 -23.90 1.09 20.26
CA ARG A 292 -23.94 0.56 18.88
C ARG A 292 -22.55 0.18 18.41
N LYS A 293 -21.55 1.05 18.60
CA LYS A 293 -20.15 0.77 18.24
C LYS A 293 -19.59 -0.42 19.05
N LEU A 294 -19.93 -0.55 20.33
CA LEU A 294 -19.52 -1.69 21.15
C LEU A 294 -20.18 -3.01 20.73
N ARG A 295 -21.43 -2.95 20.23
CA ARG A 295 -22.14 -4.11 19.68
C ARG A 295 -21.71 -4.44 18.25
N GLY A 296 -20.97 -3.54 17.58
CA GLY A 296 -20.68 -3.64 16.16
C GLY A 296 -21.88 -3.34 15.26
N ASP A 297 -22.88 -2.64 15.76
CA ASP A 297 -24.12 -2.25 15.05
C ASP A 297 -23.92 -0.97 14.19
N ASP A 298 -22.77 -0.79 13.54
CA ASP A 298 -22.60 0.29 12.57
C ASP A 298 -23.42 -0.02 11.31
N GLU A 299 -24.37 0.87 11.01
CA GLU A 299 -25.24 0.80 9.84
C GLU A 299 -24.46 1.02 8.54
N GLU A 300 -23.74 0.01 8.09
CA GLU A 300 -23.49 -0.38 6.70
C GLU A 300 -22.95 -1.81 6.82
N GLY A 301 -23.74 -2.81 6.40
CA GLY A 301 -23.46 -4.23 6.53
C GLY A 301 -21.99 -4.58 6.41
N GLU A 302 -21.22 -4.47 7.45
CA GLU A 302 -19.99 -5.17 7.58
C GLU A 302 -20.32 -6.65 7.60
N CYS A 303 -20.00 -7.29 6.48
CA CYS A 303 -19.98 -8.74 6.41
C CYS A 303 -19.01 -9.18 7.52
N SER A 304 -19.53 -9.73 8.61
CA SER A 304 -18.69 -10.24 9.70
C SER A 304 -17.69 -11.22 9.10
N ILE A 305 -16.40 -10.86 9.15
CA ILE A 305 -15.33 -11.75 8.67
C ILE A 305 -15.17 -12.85 9.72
N ASP A 306 -15.27 -14.08 9.28
CA ASP A 306 -14.96 -15.22 10.14
C ASP A 306 -13.45 -15.40 10.20
N TYR A 307 -12.87 -15.19 11.39
CA TYR A 307 -11.44 -15.27 11.62
C TYR A 307 -11.05 -16.56 12.34
N VAL A 308 -9.94 -17.13 11.90
CA VAL A 308 -9.18 -18.04 12.75
C VAL A 308 -8.24 -17.20 13.62
N GLU A 309 -8.43 -17.29 14.92
CA GLU A 309 -7.58 -16.62 15.89
C GLU A 309 -6.44 -17.52 16.35
N MET A 310 -5.24 -16.98 16.38
CA MET A 310 -4.05 -17.69 16.84
C MET A 310 -3.14 -16.77 17.64
N ALA A 311 -2.79 -17.17 18.86
CA ALA A 311 -1.83 -16.47 19.68
C ALA A 311 -0.39 -16.84 19.29
N VAL A 312 0.39 -15.88 18.80
CA VAL A 312 1.78 -16.06 18.38
C VAL A 312 2.63 -14.90 18.91
N ASN A 313 3.70 -15.21 19.62
CA ASN A 313 4.65 -14.21 20.15
C ASN A 313 3.97 -13.04 20.88
N LYS A 314 3.03 -13.31 21.76
CA LYS A 314 2.24 -12.33 22.54
C LYS A 314 1.31 -11.44 21.68
N ARG A 315 1.03 -11.83 20.45
CA ARG A 315 0.10 -11.17 19.55
C ARG A 315 -1.02 -12.16 19.20
N THR A 316 -2.24 -11.71 19.13
CA THR A 316 -3.33 -12.46 18.54
C THR A 316 -3.43 -12.10 17.07
N LEU A 317 -3.32 -13.11 16.21
CA LEU A 317 -3.52 -12.99 14.78
C LEU A 317 -4.99 -13.24 14.46
N HIS A 318 -5.57 -12.40 13.61
CA HIS A 318 -6.92 -12.59 13.07
C HIS A 318 -6.79 -12.91 11.58
N MET A 319 -6.89 -14.19 11.24
CA MET A 319 -6.64 -14.69 9.89
C MET A 319 -7.93 -15.03 9.17
N PRO A 320 -8.32 -14.29 8.11
CA PRO A 320 -9.39 -14.72 7.22
C PRO A 320 -9.03 -16.05 6.56
N HIS A 321 -10.00 -16.94 6.39
CA HIS A 321 -9.77 -18.28 5.85
C HIS A 321 -10.77 -18.69 4.75
N GLN A 322 -11.71 -17.82 4.43
CA GLN A 322 -12.72 -18.01 3.39
C GLN A 322 -12.27 -17.41 2.05
N LEU A 323 -12.99 -17.73 0.96
CA LEU A 323 -12.81 -17.08 -0.34
C LEU A 323 -13.21 -15.60 -0.24
N PHE A 324 -12.54 -14.75 -0.99
CA PHE A 324 -12.92 -13.33 -1.10
C PHE A 324 -13.43 -13.03 -2.51
N ILE A 325 -14.72 -12.79 -2.64
CA ILE A 325 -15.39 -12.58 -3.94
C ILE A 325 -16.36 -11.39 -3.82
N GLY A 326 -16.28 -10.46 -4.74
CA GLY A 326 -17.23 -9.36 -4.82
C GLY A 326 -17.24 -8.43 -3.61
N GLY A 327 -16.14 -8.38 -2.85
CA GLY A 327 -16.03 -7.56 -1.64
C GLY A 327 -16.55 -8.23 -0.36
N ALA A 328 -16.75 -9.55 -0.38
CA ALA A 328 -17.20 -10.32 0.79
C ALA A 328 -16.40 -11.63 0.94
N PHE A 329 -16.18 -12.04 2.19
CA PHE A 329 -15.67 -13.35 2.52
C PHE A 329 -16.82 -14.37 2.51
N MET A 330 -16.59 -15.54 1.90
CA MET A 330 -17.60 -16.57 1.76
C MET A 330 -17.01 -17.98 1.65
N ASP A 331 -17.78 -18.98 1.98
CA ASP A 331 -17.39 -20.37 1.80
C ASP A 331 -17.31 -20.76 0.33
N ALA A 332 -16.45 -21.74 0.03
CA ALA A 332 -16.38 -22.34 -1.29
C ALA A 332 -17.63 -23.17 -1.61
N GLU A 333 -17.88 -23.39 -2.89
CA GLU A 333 -18.94 -24.25 -3.37
C GLU A 333 -18.85 -25.63 -2.70
N GLY A 334 -19.95 -26.05 -2.04
CA GLY A 334 -20.02 -27.28 -1.27
C GLY A 334 -19.22 -27.27 0.02
N ALA A 335 -18.90 -26.08 0.54
CA ALA A 335 -18.14 -25.88 1.79
C ALA A 335 -16.84 -26.68 1.86
N LYS A 336 -16.16 -26.86 0.71
CA LYS A 336 -14.89 -27.60 0.66
C LYS A 336 -13.76 -26.78 1.27
N THR A 337 -12.90 -27.44 2.02
CA THR A 337 -11.72 -26.86 2.65
C THR A 337 -10.47 -27.70 2.41
N PHE A 338 -9.33 -27.13 2.72
CA PHE A 338 -8.03 -27.81 2.81
C PHE A 338 -7.24 -27.27 3.98
N GLU A 339 -6.29 -28.05 4.46
CA GLU A 339 -5.41 -27.68 5.55
C GLU A 339 -4.23 -26.87 5.04
N THR A 340 -3.92 -25.73 5.71
CA THR A 340 -2.62 -25.09 5.56
C THR A 340 -1.72 -25.51 6.71
N ILE A 341 -0.45 -25.77 6.40
CA ILE A 341 0.49 -26.46 7.29
C ILE A 341 1.63 -25.52 7.67
N ASN A 342 1.93 -25.44 8.96
CA ASN A 342 3.11 -24.77 9.46
C ASN A 342 4.38 -25.59 9.12
N PRO A 343 5.28 -25.10 8.27
CA PRO A 343 6.47 -25.84 7.90
C PRO A 343 7.48 -26.00 9.05
N THR A 344 7.33 -25.25 10.15
CA THR A 344 8.22 -25.30 11.31
C THR A 344 8.08 -26.60 12.11
N ASP A 345 6.87 -27.16 12.17
CA ASP A 345 6.59 -28.37 12.98
C ASP A 345 5.67 -29.38 12.29
N GLY A 346 5.13 -29.02 11.13
CA GLY A 346 4.17 -29.86 10.39
C GLY A 346 2.74 -29.80 10.93
N SER A 347 2.44 -28.91 11.89
CA SER A 347 1.09 -28.75 12.44
C SER A 347 0.15 -28.05 11.46
N VAL A 348 -1.15 -28.30 11.59
CA VAL A 348 -2.18 -27.59 10.85
C VAL A 348 -2.34 -26.21 11.46
N ILE A 349 -2.22 -25.15 10.63
CA ILE A 349 -2.52 -23.78 11.03
C ILE A 349 -4.02 -23.57 11.09
N CYS A 350 -4.71 -23.82 9.98
CA CYS A 350 -6.17 -23.72 9.90
C CYS A 350 -6.72 -24.46 8.66
N GLN A 351 -8.05 -24.55 8.61
CA GLN A 351 -8.80 -24.96 7.42
C GLN A 351 -9.06 -23.71 6.56
N VAL A 352 -8.75 -23.78 5.28
CA VAL A 352 -8.98 -22.71 4.31
C VAL A 352 -9.99 -23.16 3.27
N SER A 353 -10.91 -22.31 2.85
CA SER A 353 -11.87 -22.61 1.81
C SER A 353 -11.18 -22.97 0.49
N LEU A 354 -11.60 -24.09 -0.11
CA LEU A 354 -11.06 -24.64 -1.36
C LEU A 354 -11.94 -24.24 -2.53
N ALA A 355 -11.56 -23.20 -3.25
CA ALA A 355 -12.30 -22.70 -4.40
C ALA A 355 -12.55 -23.78 -5.47
N GLN A 356 -13.76 -23.82 -6.00
CA GLN A 356 -14.20 -24.69 -7.07
C GLN A 356 -14.34 -23.91 -8.40
N VAL A 357 -14.62 -24.59 -9.49
CA VAL A 357 -14.79 -23.97 -10.82
C VAL A 357 -15.87 -22.89 -10.82
N THR A 358 -16.98 -23.13 -10.15
CA THR A 358 -18.11 -22.20 -10.01
C THR A 358 -17.73 -20.94 -9.22
N ASP A 359 -16.83 -21.06 -8.23
CA ASP A 359 -16.32 -19.91 -7.47
C ASP A 359 -15.44 -19.02 -8.34
N VAL A 360 -14.65 -19.63 -9.25
CA VAL A 360 -13.88 -18.87 -10.25
C VAL A 360 -14.82 -18.08 -11.16
N ASP A 361 -15.89 -18.70 -11.64
CA ASP A 361 -16.85 -18.05 -12.51
C ASP A 361 -17.55 -16.88 -11.80
N LYS A 362 -17.93 -17.06 -10.53
CA LYS A 362 -18.49 -15.98 -9.68
C LYS A 362 -17.50 -14.82 -9.50
N ALA A 363 -16.23 -15.12 -9.21
CA ALA A 363 -15.19 -14.11 -9.01
C ALA A 363 -14.89 -13.34 -10.31
N VAL A 364 -14.83 -14.02 -11.45
CA VAL A 364 -14.62 -13.38 -12.75
C VAL A 364 -15.84 -12.53 -13.13
N ALA A 365 -17.06 -12.98 -12.86
CA ALA A 365 -18.27 -12.19 -13.08
C ALA A 365 -18.28 -10.91 -12.23
N ALA A 366 -17.92 -11.02 -10.94
CA ALA A 366 -17.80 -9.86 -10.05
C ALA A 366 -16.71 -8.88 -10.52
N ALA A 367 -15.56 -9.41 -10.97
CA ALA A 367 -14.47 -8.60 -11.50
C ALA A 367 -14.86 -7.88 -12.81
N LYS A 368 -15.60 -8.56 -13.69
CA LYS A 368 -16.11 -8.01 -14.94
C LYS A 368 -17.12 -6.90 -14.68
N ASP A 369 -18.07 -7.13 -13.79
CA ASP A 369 -19.07 -6.12 -13.43
C ASP A 369 -18.41 -4.88 -12.80
N ALA A 370 -17.47 -5.06 -11.89
CA ALA A 370 -16.70 -3.97 -11.30
C ALA A 370 -15.92 -3.15 -12.35
N PHE A 371 -15.40 -3.81 -13.39
CA PHE A 371 -14.68 -3.16 -14.48
C PHE A 371 -15.60 -2.41 -15.44
N GLU A 372 -16.69 -3.04 -15.91
CA GLU A 372 -17.57 -2.52 -16.96
C GLU A 372 -18.62 -1.54 -16.41
N ASN A 373 -19.23 -1.86 -15.28
CA ASN A 373 -20.39 -1.16 -14.72
C ASN A 373 -20.07 -0.41 -13.42
N GLY A 374 -19.10 -0.92 -12.65
CA GLY A 374 -18.76 -0.42 -11.32
C GLY A 374 -18.08 0.95 -11.30
N LEU A 375 -17.85 1.44 -10.09
CA LEU A 375 -17.15 2.71 -9.86
C LEU A 375 -15.69 2.68 -10.32
N TRP A 376 -15.04 1.52 -10.31
CA TRP A 376 -13.62 1.38 -10.62
C TRP A 376 -13.26 1.89 -12.03
N GLY A 377 -14.04 1.55 -13.02
CA GLY A 377 -13.86 2.04 -14.39
C GLY A 377 -14.16 3.53 -14.60
N LYS A 378 -14.81 4.17 -13.61
CA LYS A 378 -15.28 5.55 -13.67
C LYS A 378 -14.49 6.53 -12.80
N ILE A 379 -13.78 6.04 -11.78
CA ILE A 379 -12.97 6.90 -10.91
C ILE A 379 -11.79 7.50 -11.67
N SER A 380 -11.36 8.69 -11.23
CA SER A 380 -10.19 9.31 -11.81
C SER A 380 -8.92 8.49 -11.51
N ALA A 381 -7.91 8.60 -12.37
CA ALA A 381 -6.61 7.96 -12.14
C ALA A 381 -5.97 8.41 -10.81
N ARG A 382 -6.19 9.65 -10.38
CA ARG A 382 -5.71 10.15 -9.10
C ARG A 382 -6.42 9.52 -7.92
N ASP A 383 -7.74 9.35 -7.98
CA ASP A 383 -8.49 8.70 -6.90
C ASP A 383 -8.14 7.22 -6.80
N ARG A 384 -7.90 6.55 -7.95
CA ARG A 384 -7.35 5.20 -7.98
C ARG A 384 -5.98 5.13 -7.29
N GLY A 385 -5.09 6.09 -7.57
CA GLY A 385 -3.79 6.20 -6.89
C GLY A 385 -3.93 6.40 -5.38
N ARG A 386 -4.89 7.23 -4.93
CA ARG A 386 -5.15 7.45 -3.50
C ARG A 386 -5.60 6.16 -2.78
N LEU A 387 -6.46 5.37 -3.41
CA LEU A 387 -6.88 4.08 -2.86
C LEU A 387 -5.69 3.13 -2.72
N LEU A 388 -4.78 3.08 -3.71
CA LEU A 388 -3.59 2.24 -3.63
C LEU A 388 -2.59 2.74 -2.57
N TYR A 389 -2.42 4.06 -2.39
CA TYR A 389 -1.63 4.60 -1.28
C TYR A 389 -2.24 4.24 0.07
N ARG A 390 -3.56 4.38 0.23
CA ARG A 390 -4.25 3.99 1.46
C ARG A 390 -4.09 2.50 1.76
N LEU A 391 -4.16 1.65 0.74
CA LEU A 391 -3.89 0.22 0.89
C LEU A 391 -2.45 -0.03 1.37
N ALA A 392 -1.47 0.64 0.79
CA ALA A 392 -0.08 0.53 1.23
C ALA A 392 0.12 1.00 2.67
N ASP A 393 -0.55 2.07 3.09
CA ASP A 393 -0.50 2.57 4.47
C ASP A 393 -1.13 1.57 5.45
N LEU A 394 -2.24 0.93 5.09
CA LEU A 394 -2.84 -0.16 5.88
C LEU A 394 -1.91 -1.37 5.95
N MET A 395 -1.26 -1.76 4.85
CA MET A 395 -0.26 -2.83 4.87
C MET A 395 0.91 -2.49 5.80
N GLU A 396 1.34 -1.23 5.87
CA GLU A 396 2.39 -0.78 6.78
C GLU A 396 1.93 -0.82 8.25
N GLN A 397 0.70 -0.40 8.53
CA GLN A 397 0.11 -0.50 9.87
C GLN A 397 0.03 -1.96 10.35
N HIS A 398 -0.25 -2.89 9.45
CA HIS A 398 -0.33 -4.34 9.71
C HIS A 398 0.96 -5.10 9.38
N GLN A 399 2.10 -4.42 9.19
CA GLN A 399 3.33 -5.06 8.67
C GLN A 399 3.84 -6.20 9.55
N GLU A 400 3.76 -6.06 10.87
CA GLU A 400 4.21 -7.10 11.80
C GLU A 400 3.28 -8.33 11.80
N GLU A 401 1.97 -8.11 11.69
CA GLU A 401 0.98 -9.17 11.56
C GLU A 401 1.20 -9.93 10.25
N LEU A 402 1.32 -9.22 9.12
CA LEU A 402 1.61 -9.81 7.81
C LEU A 402 2.93 -10.61 7.82
N ALA A 403 4.00 -10.07 8.41
CA ALA A 403 5.28 -10.76 8.51
C ALA A 403 5.20 -12.02 9.41
N THR A 404 4.38 -11.98 10.45
CA THR A 404 4.15 -13.15 11.31
C THR A 404 3.38 -14.24 10.57
N ILE A 405 2.35 -13.88 9.79
CA ILE A 405 1.61 -14.81 8.96
C ILE A 405 2.54 -15.42 7.87
N GLU A 406 3.39 -14.63 7.22
CA GLU A 406 4.40 -15.13 6.25
C GLU A 406 5.38 -16.13 6.91
N ALA A 407 5.80 -15.86 8.14
CA ALA A 407 6.68 -16.78 8.87
C ALA A 407 5.98 -18.10 9.22
N LEU A 408 4.71 -18.06 9.58
CA LEU A 408 3.90 -19.25 9.88
C LEU A 408 3.56 -20.06 8.63
N ASP A 409 3.11 -19.40 7.57
CA ASP A 409 2.53 -20.04 6.40
C ASP A 409 3.61 -20.48 5.39
N ALA A 410 4.64 -19.65 5.19
CA ALA A 410 5.73 -19.92 4.25
C ALA A 410 7.04 -20.38 4.93
N GLY A 411 7.15 -20.34 6.25
CA GLY A 411 8.40 -20.62 6.96
C GLY A 411 9.49 -19.57 6.71
N ALA A 412 9.11 -18.37 6.27
CA ALA A 412 10.04 -17.27 6.04
C ALA A 412 10.57 -16.74 7.37
N VAL A 413 11.88 -16.50 7.47
CA VAL A 413 12.46 -15.87 8.66
C VAL A 413 11.81 -14.50 8.87
N TYR A 414 11.28 -14.26 10.06
CA TYR A 414 10.46 -13.07 10.37
C TYR A 414 11.15 -11.75 10.01
N THR A 415 12.45 -11.61 10.31
CA THR A 415 13.18 -10.39 9.99
C THR A 415 13.28 -10.14 8.48
N LEU A 416 13.39 -11.19 7.68
CA LEU A 416 13.35 -11.14 6.23
C LEU A 416 11.93 -10.88 5.73
N ALA A 417 10.94 -11.56 6.29
CA ALA A 417 9.54 -11.37 5.97
C ALA A 417 9.11 -9.90 6.18
N LEU A 418 9.48 -9.32 7.31
CA LEU A 418 9.17 -7.92 7.63
C LEU A 418 9.81 -6.94 6.65
N LYS A 419 11.12 -7.07 6.42
CA LYS A 419 11.89 -6.11 5.61
C LYS A 419 11.70 -6.31 4.11
N THR A 420 11.66 -7.57 3.65
CA THR A 420 11.64 -7.89 2.22
C THR A 420 10.24 -8.24 1.75
N HIS A 421 9.60 -9.30 2.29
CA HIS A 421 8.29 -9.70 1.78
C HIS A 421 7.26 -8.58 1.95
N VAL A 422 7.07 -8.09 3.15
CA VAL A 422 6.09 -7.05 3.46
C VAL A 422 6.59 -5.67 3.05
N GLY A 423 7.85 -5.34 3.39
CA GLY A 423 8.43 -4.03 3.07
C GLY A 423 8.46 -3.73 1.57
N MET A 424 8.86 -4.69 0.73
CA MET A 424 8.82 -4.54 -0.74
C MET A 424 7.39 -4.47 -1.26
N SER A 425 6.46 -5.21 -0.65
CA SER A 425 5.03 -5.15 -1.02
C SER A 425 4.45 -3.74 -0.82
N ILE A 426 4.71 -3.12 0.33
CA ILE A 426 4.30 -1.75 0.65
C ILE A 426 4.89 -0.76 -0.37
N GLN A 427 6.20 -0.86 -0.62
CA GLN A 427 6.89 0.01 -1.58
C GLN A 427 6.35 -0.17 -3.00
N THR A 428 6.01 -1.41 -3.39
CA THR A 428 5.44 -1.71 -4.71
C THR A 428 4.09 -1.02 -4.90
N PHE A 429 3.20 -1.12 -3.92
CA PHE A 429 1.91 -0.42 -4.00
C PHE A 429 2.08 1.10 -4.02
N ARG A 430 2.99 1.67 -3.24
CA ARG A 430 3.29 3.12 -3.26
C ARG A 430 3.86 3.55 -4.61
N TYR A 431 4.78 2.78 -5.19
CA TYR A 431 5.35 3.06 -6.49
C TYR A 431 4.29 3.09 -7.59
N PHE A 432 3.47 2.05 -7.67
CA PHE A 432 2.43 1.99 -8.70
C PHE A 432 1.24 2.91 -8.43
N ALA A 433 0.91 3.21 -7.19
CA ALA A 433 -0.04 4.27 -6.86
C ALA A 433 0.36 5.61 -7.49
N GLY A 434 1.67 5.94 -7.45
CA GLY A 434 2.23 7.11 -8.11
C GLY A 434 2.18 7.07 -9.65
N TRP A 435 2.01 5.92 -10.27
CA TRP A 435 1.91 5.76 -11.72
C TRP A 435 0.50 5.91 -12.28
N CYS A 436 -0.54 5.82 -11.46
CA CYS A 436 -1.92 5.82 -11.93
C CYS A 436 -2.25 6.97 -12.88
N ASP A 437 -1.81 8.18 -12.57
CA ASP A 437 -2.07 9.40 -13.37
C ASP A 437 -0.96 9.76 -14.35
N LYS A 438 0.02 8.87 -14.56
CA LYS A 438 1.16 9.06 -15.46
C LYS A 438 1.13 8.15 -16.68
N ILE A 439 0.07 7.35 -16.83
CA ILE A 439 -0.12 6.48 -17.99
C ILE A 439 -0.57 7.35 -19.17
N GLN A 440 0.30 7.52 -20.14
CA GLN A 440 0.12 8.42 -21.28
C GLN A 440 0.22 7.69 -22.61
N GLY A 441 -0.45 8.23 -23.62
CA GLY A 441 -0.26 7.90 -25.03
C GLY A 441 0.61 8.93 -25.75
N SER A 442 0.66 8.81 -27.08
CA SER A 442 1.48 9.66 -27.94
C SER A 442 0.65 10.25 -29.04
N THR A 443 1.03 11.43 -29.54
CA THR A 443 0.59 11.96 -30.81
C THR A 443 1.58 11.50 -31.88
N ILE A 444 1.07 10.89 -32.97
CA ILE A 444 1.90 10.29 -34.02
C ILE A 444 1.75 11.11 -35.31
N PRO A 445 2.85 11.68 -35.87
CA PRO A 445 2.82 12.26 -37.19
C PRO A 445 2.74 11.15 -38.21
N ILE A 446 1.63 11.08 -38.93
CA ILE A 446 1.43 10.10 -39.99
C ILE A 446 1.64 10.79 -41.35
N ASN A 447 2.25 10.06 -42.32
CA ASN A 447 2.41 10.54 -43.67
C ASN A 447 1.07 10.43 -44.43
N GLN A 448 0.59 11.55 -44.96
CA GLN A 448 -0.73 11.65 -45.53
C GLN A 448 -0.66 12.24 -46.97
N ALA A 449 -1.51 11.75 -47.86
CA ALA A 449 -1.71 12.37 -49.19
C ALA A 449 -2.31 13.78 -49.06
N ARG A 450 -3.00 14.08 -47.96
CA ARG A 450 -3.55 15.40 -47.57
C ARG A 450 -2.94 15.88 -46.27
N PRO A 451 -1.76 16.52 -46.25
CA PRO A 451 -1.10 16.98 -45.03
C PRO A 451 -2.00 17.99 -44.28
N ASN A 452 -1.87 18.00 -42.96
CA ASN A 452 -2.51 18.93 -42.06
C ASN A 452 -4.04 18.73 -41.81
N ARG A 453 -4.58 17.58 -42.20
CA ARG A 453 -5.99 17.24 -41.94
C ARG A 453 -6.20 15.98 -41.11
N ASN A 454 -5.17 15.47 -40.50
CA ASN A 454 -5.24 14.26 -39.69
C ASN A 454 -4.56 14.48 -38.35
N LEU A 455 -5.19 14.00 -37.29
CA LEU A 455 -4.63 13.86 -35.94
C LEU A 455 -4.66 12.39 -35.59
N THR A 456 -3.50 11.78 -35.42
CA THR A 456 -3.37 10.40 -34.95
C THR A 456 -2.77 10.39 -33.57
N LEU A 457 -3.44 9.74 -32.63
CA LEU A 457 -2.98 9.57 -31.26
C LEU A 457 -3.11 8.13 -30.80
N THR A 458 -2.31 7.75 -29.83
CA THR A 458 -2.46 6.49 -29.11
C THR A 458 -3.07 6.73 -27.72
N ARG A 459 -3.85 5.77 -27.25
CA ARG A 459 -4.36 5.70 -25.89
C ARG A 459 -3.95 4.38 -25.28
N LYS A 460 -3.46 4.40 -24.05
CA LYS A 460 -3.24 3.20 -23.26
C LYS A 460 -4.46 2.95 -22.40
N GLU A 461 -5.07 1.78 -22.55
CA GLU A 461 -6.30 1.38 -21.88
C GLU A 461 -6.07 0.10 -21.09
N PRO A 462 -6.74 -0.11 -19.94
CA PRO A 462 -6.67 -1.38 -19.22
C PRO A 462 -7.17 -2.53 -20.08
N VAL A 463 -6.60 -3.72 -19.89
CA VAL A 463 -7.01 -4.91 -20.66
C VAL A 463 -8.35 -5.48 -20.21
N GLY A 464 -8.75 -5.28 -18.93
CA GLY A 464 -10.00 -5.76 -18.35
C GLY A 464 -9.79 -6.63 -17.12
N VAL A 465 -10.44 -7.80 -17.07
CA VAL A 465 -10.26 -8.77 -15.97
C VAL A 465 -8.94 -9.50 -16.13
N CYS A 466 -8.11 -9.48 -15.09
CA CYS A 466 -6.82 -10.16 -15.03
C CYS A 466 -6.87 -11.33 -14.03
N GLY A 467 -6.35 -12.49 -14.42
CA GLY A 467 -6.03 -13.58 -13.52
C GLY A 467 -4.58 -13.49 -13.08
N ILE A 468 -4.31 -13.57 -11.80
CA ILE A 468 -2.96 -13.56 -11.24
C ILE A 468 -2.76 -14.84 -10.41
N ILE A 469 -1.77 -15.63 -10.81
CA ILE A 469 -1.42 -16.91 -10.18
C ILE A 469 -0.03 -16.75 -9.60
N ILE A 470 0.09 -16.80 -8.26
CA ILE A 470 1.31 -16.52 -7.53
C ILE A 470 1.93 -17.76 -6.89
N PRO A 471 3.26 -17.77 -6.71
CA PRO A 471 4.00 -18.87 -6.10
C PRO A 471 3.95 -18.79 -4.56
N TRP A 472 4.61 -19.75 -3.94
CA TRP A 472 4.63 -19.94 -2.49
C TRP A 472 5.88 -19.40 -1.77
N ASN A 473 6.93 -18.99 -2.51
CA ASN A 473 8.21 -18.59 -1.91
C ASN A 473 8.22 -17.18 -1.31
N TYR A 474 7.50 -16.24 -1.93
CA TYR A 474 7.28 -14.86 -1.46
C TYR A 474 5.80 -14.51 -1.63
N PRO A 475 4.88 -15.09 -0.83
CA PRO A 475 3.44 -15.01 -1.09
C PRO A 475 2.94 -13.59 -1.28
N LEU A 476 3.13 -12.70 -0.30
CA LEU A 476 2.64 -11.32 -0.36
C LEU A 476 3.42 -10.47 -1.37
N MET A 477 4.74 -10.67 -1.48
CA MET A 477 5.57 -9.87 -2.39
C MET A 477 5.23 -10.16 -3.84
N MET A 478 5.08 -11.43 -4.23
CA MET A 478 4.71 -11.81 -5.60
C MET A 478 3.29 -11.42 -5.95
N LEU A 479 2.38 -11.49 -4.98
CA LEU A 479 1.04 -10.91 -5.11
C LEU A 479 1.13 -9.42 -5.44
N SER A 480 1.91 -8.67 -4.66
CA SER A 480 2.01 -7.22 -4.76
C SER A 480 2.64 -6.78 -6.07
N TRP A 481 3.71 -7.44 -6.54
CA TRP A 481 4.39 -7.09 -7.79
C TRP A 481 3.45 -7.09 -8.99
N LYS A 482 2.56 -8.08 -9.08
CA LYS A 482 1.62 -8.21 -10.18
C LYS A 482 0.34 -7.38 -9.97
N THR A 483 -0.21 -7.44 -8.76
CA THR A 483 -1.51 -6.82 -8.46
C THR A 483 -1.42 -5.29 -8.45
N ALA A 484 -0.33 -4.72 -7.93
CA ALA A 484 -0.19 -3.26 -7.88
C ALA A 484 -0.14 -2.64 -9.27
N ALA A 485 0.64 -3.20 -10.21
CA ALA A 485 0.69 -2.75 -11.59
C ALA A 485 -0.66 -2.95 -12.31
N CYS A 486 -1.32 -4.09 -12.07
CA CYS A 486 -2.63 -4.42 -12.60
C CYS A 486 -3.69 -3.38 -12.20
N LEU A 487 -3.79 -3.08 -10.90
CA LEU A 487 -4.74 -2.11 -10.36
C LEU A 487 -4.40 -0.68 -10.78
N ALA A 488 -3.13 -0.31 -10.78
CA ALA A 488 -2.68 1.02 -11.23
C ALA A 488 -3.06 1.29 -12.69
N ALA A 489 -2.98 0.27 -13.53
CA ALA A 489 -3.44 0.35 -14.93
C ALA A 489 -4.96 0.46 -15.07
N GLY A 490 -5.74 0.23 -14.01
CA GLY A 490 -7.20 0.33 -13.99
C GLY A 490 -7.93 -0.98 -14.25
N ASN A 491 -7.25 -2.12 -14.20
CA ASN A 491 -7.85 -3.44 -14.34
C ASN A 491 -8.52 -3.92 -13.04
N THR A 492 -9.30 -4.98 -13.14
CA THR A 492 -9.77 -5.78 -12.01
C THR A 492 -9.05 -7.12 -11.97
N VAL A 493 -9.03 -7.77 -10.82
CA VAL A 493 -8.17 -8.94 -10.63
C VAL A 493 -8.86 -10.08 -9.88
N VAL A 494 -8.57 -11.30 -10.32
CA VAL A 494 -8.84 -12.54 -9.60
C VAL A 494 -7.50 -13.21 -9.28
N ILE A 495 -7.16 -13.29 -8.01
CA ILE A 495 -5.86 -13.77 -7.51
C ILE A 495 -6.01 -15.21 -7.02
N LYS A 496 -5.17 -16.09 -7.54
CA LYS A 496 -4.99 -17.45 -7.02
C LYS A 496 -3.67 -17.53 -6.26
N PRO A 497 -3.67 -17.49 -4.91
CA PRO A 497 -2.47 -17.75 -4.14
C PRO A 497 -2.03 -19.21 -4.28
N ALA A 498 -0.77 -19.50 -3.96
CA ALA A 498 -0.34 -20.88 -3.85
C ALA A 498 -1.16 -21.62 -2.77
N GLN A 499 -1.54 -22.85 -3.03
CA GLN A 499 -2.36 -23.63 -2.09
C GLN A 499 -1.67 -23.83 -0.73
N VAL A 500 -0.35 -23.91 -0.71
CA VAL A 500 0.46 -24.10 0.51
C VAL A 500 0.73 -22.82 1.28
N THR A 501 0.37 -21.64 0.73
CA THR A 501 0.60 -20.32 1.37
C THR A 501 -0.51 -19.32 1.05
N PRO A 502 -1.75 -19.55 1.48
CA PRO A 502 -2.89 -18.71 1.11
C PRO A 502 -3.14 -17.53 2.05
N LEU A 503 -2.61 -17.55 3.28
CA LEU A 503 -3.11 -16.71 4.38
C LEU A 503 -2.82 -15.22 4.21
N THR A 504 -1.64 -14.84 3.76
CA THR A 504 -1.33 -13.41 3.53
C THR A 504 -2.12 -12.82 2.37
N ALA A 505 -2.48 -13.60 1.36
CA ALA A 505 -3.36 -13.16 0.28
C ALA A 505 -4.79 -12.87 0.79
N LEU A 506 -5.30 -13.66 1.73
CA LEU A 506 -6.59 -13.44 2.35
C LEU A 506 -6.56 -12.23 3.30
N LYS A 507 -5.48 -12.06 4.06
CA LYS A 507 -5.29 -10.85 4.88
C LYS A 507 -5.17 -9.59 4.00
N PHE A 508 -4.49 -9.68 2.87
CA PHE A 508 -4.45 -8.61 1.88
C PHE A 508 -5.84 -8.27 1.35
N ALA A 509 -6.70 -9.25 1.08
CA ALA A 509 -8.09 -9.03 0.66
C ALA A 509 -8.89 -8.21 1.71
N GLU A 510 -8.75 -8.53 2.98
CA GLU A 510 -9.31 -7.72 4.09
C GLU A 510 -8.83 -6.27 4.04
N LEU A 511 -7.52 -6.06 3.83
CA LEU A 511 -6.96 -4.71 3.76
C LEU A 511 -7.45 -3.93 2.54
N THR A 512 -7.75 -4.61 1.41
CA THR A 512 -8.35 -3.94 0.24
C THR A 512 -9.76 -3.43 0.54
N LEU A 513 -10.54 -4.19 1.31
CA LEU A 513 -11.86 -3.78 1.78
C LEU A 513 -11.76 -2.55 2.68
N LYS A 514 -10.89 -2.59 3.70
CA LYS A 514 -10.61 -1.46 4.61
C LYS A 514 -10.05 -0.21 3.89
N ALA A 515 -9.31 -0.40 2.81
CA ALA A 515 -8.83 0.70 1.97
C ALA A 515 -9.93 1.40 1.17
N GLY A 516 -11.12 0.80 1.08
CA GLY A 516 -12.23 1.31 0.28
C GLY A 516 -12.10 1.00 -1.21
N ILE A 517 -11.35 -0.02 -1.59
CA ILE A 517 -11.33 -0.52 -2.97
C ILE A 517 -12.72 -1.07 -3.30
N PRO A 518 -13.35 -0.64 -4.41
CA PRO A 518 -14.71 -1.04 -4.73
C PRO A 518 -14.90 -2.55 -4.83
N LYS A 519 -16.09 -3.02 -4.46
CA LYS A 519 -16.46 -4.44 -4.51
C LYS A 519 -16.21 -5.04 -5.89
N GLY A 520 -15.68 -6.25 -5.95
CA GLY A 520 -15.38 -6.97 -7.20
C GLY A 520 -14.05 -6.59 -7.87
N VAL A 521 -13.40 -5.49 -7.51
CA VAL A 521 -12.12 -5.07 -8.09
C VAL A 521 -11.00 -6.06 -7.76
N VAL A 522 -10.98 -6.56 -6.54
CA VAL A 522 -10.05 -7.59 -6.06
C VAL A 522 -10.86 -8.80 -5.60
N ASN A 523 -10.45 -9.98 -6.04
CA ASN A 523 -11.03 -11.26 -5.63
C ASN A 523 -9.89 -12.23 -5.36
N VAL A 524 -9.98 -13.05 -4.31
CA VAL A 524 -8.93 -13.98 -3.89
C VAL A 524 -9.50 -15.37 -3.71
N LEU A 525 -8.94 -16.33 -4.44
CA LEU A 525 -9.42 -17.70 -4.54
C LEU A 525 -8.33 -18.72 -4.15
N PRO A 526 -8.16 -19.05 -2.86
CA PRO A 526 -7.36 -20.19 -2.47
C PRO A 526 -7.88 -21.48 -3.13
N GLY A 527 -6.98 -22.28 -3.69
CA GLY A 527 -7.37 -23.50 -4.37
C GLY A 527 -6.26 -24.13 -5.17
N SER A 528 -6.56 -25.28 -5.79
CA SER A 528 -5.58 -26.05 -6.56
C SER A 528 -5.23 -25.38 -7.89
N GLY A 529 -4.02 -25.63 -8.38
CA GLY A 529 -3.60 -25.19 -9.71
C GLY A 529 -4.41 -25.86 -10.81
N SER A 530 -4.76 -27.14 -10.62
CA SER A 530 -5.49 -27.95 -11.61
C SER A 530 -6.96 -27.55 -11.77
N LEU A 531 -7.58 -26.93 -10.76
CA LEU A 531 -8.96 -26.44 -10.86
C LEU A 531 -8.99 -24.93 -11.08
N VAL A 532 -8.54 -24.16 -10.10
CA VAL A 532 -8.65 -22.69 -10.12
C VAL A 532 -7.71 -22.08 -11.16
N GLY A 533 -6.43 -22.51 -11.17
CA GLY A 533 -5.45 -22.02 -12.14
C GLY A 533 -5.84 -22.35 -13.57
N GLN A 534 -6.30 -23.61 -13.80
CA GLN A 534 -6.80 -24.05 -15.09
C GLN A 534 -8.02 -23.25 -15.54
N ARG A 535 -9.02 -23.09 -14.66
CA ARG A 535 -10.24 -22.36 -15.01
C ARG A 535 -9.97 -20.89 -15.32
N LEU A 536 -9.09 -20.23 -14.58
CA LEU A 536 -8.66 -18.84 -14.89
C LEU A 536 -7.99 -18.75 -16.25
N SER A 537 -7.15 -19.73 -16.60
CA SER A 537 -6.45 -19.77 -17.89
C SER A 537 -7.40 -20.01 -19.05
N ASP A 538 -8.45 -20.81 -18.86
CA ASP A 538 -9.44 -21.13 -19.88
C ASP A 538 -10.62 -20.14 -19.96
N HIS A 539 -10.79 -19.28 -18.92
CA HIS A 539 -12.00 -18.46 -18.80
C HIS A 539 -12.10 -17.40 -19.92
N PRO A 540 -13.21 -17.34 -20.66
CA PRO A 540 -13.35 -16.45 -21.82
C PRO A 540 -13.34 -14.94 -21.47
N ASP A 541 -13.75 -14.56 -20.26
CA ASP A 541 -13.78 -13.18 -19.82
C ASP A 541 -12.48 -12.70 -19.15
N VAL A 542 -11.56 -13.62 -18.85
CA VAL A 542 -10.21 -13.25 -18.41
C VAL A 542 -9.39 -12.82 -19.61
N ARG A 543 -8.83 -11.62 -19.58
CA ARG A 543 -8.11 -10.99 -20.71
C ARG A 543 -6.59 -11.06 -20.57
N LYS A 544 -6.11 -11.35 -19.38
CA LYS A 544 -4.68 -11.43 -19.06
C LYS A 544 -4.45 -12.45 -17.96
N ILE A 545 -3.40 -13.26 -18.10
CA ILE A 545 -2.83 -14.05 -17.00
C ILE A 545 -1.43 -13.55 -16.68
N GLY A 546 -1.19 -13.20 -15.42
CA GLY A 546 0.12 -13.03 -14.83
C GLY A 546 0.47 -14.26 -14.00
N PHE A 547 1.57 -14.89 -14.29
CA PHE A 547 1.99 -16.13 -13.62
C PHE A 547 3.44 -16.06 -13.16
N THR A 548 3.69 -16.48 -11.92
CA THR A 548 5.03 -16.83 -11.43
C THR A 548 5.01 -18.25 -10.88
N GLY A 549 5.95 -19.09 -11.32
CA GLY A 549 6.06 -20.48 -10.88
C GLY A 549 6.99 -21.32 -11.76
N SER A 550 6.76 -22.63 -11.84
CA SER A 550 7.61 -23.54 -12.63
C SER A 550 7.43 -23.37 -14.14
N THR A 551 8.48 -23.65 -14.88
CA THR A 551 8.49 -23.56 -16.36
C THR A 551 7.45 -24.48 -16.99
N GLU A 552 7.25 -25.67 -16.45
CA GLU A 552 6.26 -26.65 -16.96
C GLU A 552 4.83 -26.10 -16.84
N VAL A 553 4.49 -25.54 -15.65
CA VAL A 553 3.16 -24.95 -15.44
C VAL A 553 2.99 -23.70 -16.31
N GLY A 554 4.04 -22.90 -16.49
CA GLY A 554 4.03 -21.74 -17.39
C GLY A 554 3.71 -22.12 -18.83
N LYS A 555 4.35 -23.18 -19.36
CA LYS A 555 4.05 -23.74 -20.71
C LYS A 555 2.61 -24.23 -20.81
N HIS A 556 2.09 -24.87 -19.76
CA HIS A 556 0.70 -25.32 -19.70
C HIS A 556 -0.28 -24.14 -19.74
N ILE A 557 -0.04 -23.09 -18.96
CA ILE A 557 -0.85 -21.85 -18.94
C ILE A 557 -0.84 -21.20 -20.32
N MET A 558 0.33 -21.06 -20.95
CA MET A 558 0.43 -20.53 -22.32
C MET A 558 -0.46 -21.29 -23.30
N LYS A 559 -0.40 -22.64 -23.26
CA LYS A 559 -1.23 -23.50 -24.10
C LYS A 559 -2.72 -23.24 -23.87
N SER A 560 -3.15 -23.23 -22.62
CA SER A 560 -4.55 -22.98 -22.24
C SER A 560 -5.02 -21.60 -22.69
N CYS A 561 -4.23 -20.57 -22.49
CA CYS A 561 -4.55 -19.22 -22.90
C CYS A 561 -4.62 -19.05 -24.41
N ALA A 562 -3.74 -19.73 -25.18
CA ALA A 562 -3.75 -19.70 -26.62
C ALA A 562 -5.00 -20.37 -27.21
N VAL A 563 -5.43 -21.48 -26.63
CA VAL A 563 -6.59 -22.26 -27.11
C VAL A 563 -7.91 -21.59 -26.72
N SER A 564 -7.98 -20.90 -25.56
CA SER A 564 -9.23 -20.34 -25.05
C SER A 564 -9.66 -19.05 -25.80
N ASN A 565 -8.94 -17.96 -25.67
CA ASN A 565 -9.35 -16.65 -26.22
C ASN A 565 -8.17 -15.76 -26.63
N VAL A 566 -6.98 -16.35 -26.78
CA VAL A 566 -5.73 -15.64 -27.11
C VAL A 566 -5.43 -14.49 -26.14
N LYS A 567 -5.71 -14.72 -24.82
CA LYS A 567 -5.47 -13.72 -23.79
C LYS A 567 -3.98 -13.43 -23.62
N LYS A 568 -3.68 -12.21 -23.23
CA LYS A 568 -2.31 -11.79 -22.93
C LYS A 568 -1.74 -12.61 -21.77
N VAL A 569 -0.47 -12.99 -21.86
CA VAL A 569 0.23 -13.75 -20.82
C VAL A 569 1.54 -13.06 -20.49
N SER A 570 1.92 -13.00 -19.23
CA SER A 570 3.27 -12.76 -18.77
C SER A 570 3.69 -13.85 -17.81
N LEU A 571 4.91 -14.33 -17.98
CA LEU A 571 5.45 -15.47 -17.26
C LEU A 571 6.76 -15.09 -16.61
N GLU A 572 6.86 -15.35 -15.32
CA GLU A 572 8.09 -15.34 -14.58
C GLU A 572 8.33 -16.73 -14.04
N LEU A 573 9.37 -17.37 -14.55
CA LEU A 573 9.59 -18.80 -14.34
C LEU A 573 10.91 -19.05 -13.61
N GLY A 574 11.31 -20.31 -13.49
CA GLY A 574 12.52 -20.70 -12.80
C GLY A 574 13.81 -20.15 -13.41
N GLY A 575 14.89 -20.30 -12.68
CA GLY A 575 16.22 -19.87 -13.06
C GLY A 575 17.30 -20.88 -12.68
N LYS A 576 18.42 -20.83 -13.41
CA LYS A 576 19.68 -21.48 -13.07
C LYS A 576 20.80 -20.48 -13.24
N SER A 577 20.69 -19.41 -12.48
CA SER A 577 21.46 -18.18 -12.64
C SER A 577 22.96 -18.44 -12.43
N PRO A 578 23.83 -17.98 -13.35
CA PRO A 578 25.27 -18.07 -13.14
C PRO A 578 25.80 -16.89 -12.32
N LEU A 579 26.76 -17.16 -11.43
CA LEU A 579 27.54 -16.14 -10.74
C LEU A 579 29.01 -16.40 -11.05
N ILE A 580 29.68 -15.46 -11.71
CA ILE A 580 31.10 -15.57 -12.11
C ILE A 580 31.94 -14.77 -11.12
N ILE A 581 32.97 -15.40 -10.55
CA ILE A 581 33.84 -14.81 -9.55
C ILE A 581 35.29 -14.89 -10.05
N PHE A 582 35.82 -13.75 -10.46
CA PHE A 582 37.19 -13.60 -10.95
C PHE A 582 38.18 -13.39 -9.79
N ALA A 583 39.43 -13.80 -9.99
CA ALA A 583 40.48 -13.72 -8.98
C ALA A 583 40.81 -12.28 -8.53
N ASP A 584 40.60 -11.31 -9.39
CA ASP A 584 40.81 -9.89 -9.12
C ASP A 584 39.70 -9.24 -8.27
N CYS A 585 38.68 -9.97 -7.87
CA CYS A 585 37.55 -9.45 -7.10
C CYS A 585 37.93 -9.09 -5.65
N ASP A 586 37.01 -8.44 -4.96
CA ASP A 586 37.00 -8.39 -3.49
C ASP A 586 36.46 -9.73 -2.96
N LEU A 587 37.38 -10.61 -2.55
CA LEU A 587 37.05 -11.97 -2.14
C LEU A 587 36.13 -12.00 -0.90
N ASN A 588 36.29 -11.07 0.04
CA ASN A 588 35.40 -10.99 1.21
C ASN A 588 33.97 -10.68 0.78
N LYS A 589 33.81 -9.69 -0.09
CA LYS A 589 32.53 -9.31 -0.65
C LYS A 589 31.95 -10.42 -1.52
N ALA A 590 32.77 -11.10 -2.33
CA ALA A 590 32.34 -12.21 -3.15
C ALA A 590 31.82 -13.38 -2.32
N VAL A 591 32.47 -13.73 -1.20
CA VAL A 591 31.99 -14.74 -0.25
C VAL A 591 30.65 -14.32 0.37
N GLN A 592 30.56 -13.10 0.90
CA GLN A 592 29.33 -12.58 1.52
C GLN A 592 28.16 -12.59 0.53
N MET A 593 28.38 -12.09 -0.67
CA MET A 593 27.32 -12.03 -1.70
C MET A 593 27.05 -13.40 -2.33
N GLY A 594 28.06 -14.27 -2.43
CA GLY A 594 27.88 -15.66 -2.83
C GLY A 594 26.97 -16.41 -1.86
N MET A 595 27.18 -16.23 -0.55
CA MET A 595 26.27 -16.75 0.48
C MET A 595 24.86 -16.20 0.29
N SER A 596 24.72 -14.88 0.18
CA SER A 596 23.41 -14.24 -0.04
C SER A 596 22.75 -14.72 -1.33
N SER A 597 23.51 -14.93 -2.41
CA SER A 597 22.98 -15.33 -3.73
C SER A 597 22.30 -16.70 -3.72
N VAL A 598 22.64 -17.58 -2.77
CA VAL A 598 22.13 -18.96 -2.71
C VAL A 598 21.20 -19.17 -1.50
N PHE A 599 21.60 -18.67 -0.32
CA PHE A 599 20.91 -19.00 0.92
C PHE A 599 19.82 -18.00 1.32
N PHE A 600 19.72 -16.86 0.62
CA PHE A 600 18.64 -15.91 0.82
C PHE A 600 17.26 -16.59 0.69
N ASN A 601 16.38 -16.30 1.60
CA ASN A 601 15.05 -16.93 1.68
C ASN A 601 15.11 -18.47 1.64
N LYS A 602 16.05 -19.07 2.33
CA LYS A 602 16.23 -20.54 2.41
C LYS A 602 16.55 -21.20 1.05
N GLY A 603 17.08 -20.44 0.11
CA GLY A 603 17.30 -20.88 -1.27
C GLY A 603 16.03 -20.96 -2.12
N GLU A 604 14.87 -20.67 -1.57
CA GLU A 604 13.57 -20.59 -2.25
C GLU A 604 13.43 -19.25 -2.98
N ASN A 605 14.34 -19.01 -3.92
CA ASN A 605 14.49 -17.75 -4.62
C ASN A 605 14.74 -17.98 -6.12
N CYS A 606 13.88 -17.45 -6.97
CA CYS A 606 13.95 -17.64 -8.43
C CYS A 606 15.25 -17.11 -9.05
N ILE A 607 15.85 -16.07 -8.44
CA ILE A 607 17.14 -15.51 -8.88
C ILE A 607 18.33 -16.08 -8.14
N ALA A 608 18.16 -17.13 -7.32
CA ALA A 608 19.28 -17.77 -6.63
C ALA A 608 20.39 -18.17 -7.64
N ALA A 609 21.66 -17.92 -7.25
CA ALA A 609 22.80 -18.33 -8.08
C ALA A 609 22.92 -19.87 -8.06
N GLY A 610 22.25 -20.51 -9.01
CA GLY A 610 22.23 -21.96 -9.12
C GLY A 610 23.55 -22.58 -9.60
N ARG A 611 24.49 -21.74 -10.10
CA ARG A 611 25.82 -22.13 -10.55
C ARG A 611 26.82 -21.01 -10.23
N LEU A 612 27.76 -21.27 -9.34
CA LEU A 612 28.90 -20.39 -9.10
C LEU A 612 30.11 -20.89 -9.89
N PHE A 613 30.64 -20.02 -10.74
CA PHE A 613 31.90 -20.25 -11.46
C PHE A 613 32.99 -19.44 -10.77
N VAL A 614 33.96 -20.12 -10.20
CA VAL A 614 35.07 -19.50 -9.46
C VAL A 614 36.39 -19.74 -10.19
N GLU A 615 37.13 -18.67 -10.42
CA GLU A 615 38.44 -18.73 -11.07
C GLU A 615 39.41 -19.61 -10.27
N ASP A 616 40.18 -20.45 -10.93
CA ASP A 616 40.92 -21.58 -10.34
C ASP A 616 41.86 -21.14 -9.23
N SER A 617 42.58 -20.05 -9.40
CA SER A 617 43.54 -19.51 -8.43
C SER A 617 42.95 -19.12 -7.08
N ILE A 618 41.63 -18.81 -7.00
CA ILE A 618 40.97 -18.44 -5.74
C ILE A 618 39.93 -19.46 -5.30
N HIS A 619 39.69 -20.51 -6.06
CA HIS A 619 38.58 -21.45 -5.85
C HIS A 619 38.65 -22.10 -4.45
N ASP A 620 39.76 -22.68 -4.08
CA ASP A 620 39.85 -23.42 -2.81
C ASP A 620 39.70 -22.51 -1.59
N GLU A 621 40.24 -21.31 -1.67
CA GLU A 621 40.08 -20.31 -0.62
C GLU A 621 38.63 -19.79 -0.54
N PHE A 622 37.97 -19.59 -1.68
CA PHE A 622 36.55 -19.24 -1.71
C PHE A 622 35.69 -20.34 -1.06
N VAL A 623 35.88 -21.59 -1.45
CA VAL A 623 35.15 -22.74 -0.90
C VAL A 623 35.36 -22.84 0.61
N ARG A 624 36.61 -22.74 1.09
CA ARG A 624 36.95 -22.80 2.50
C ARG A 624 36.18 -21.73 3.29
N ARG A 625 36.21 -20.48 2.83
CA ARG A 625 35.49 -19.37 3.50
C ARG A 625 33.98 -19.54 3.47
N VAL A 626 33.42 -19.95 2.35
CA VAL A 626 31.97 -20.24 2.23
C VAL A 626 31.57 -21.31 3.24
N VAL A 627 32.31 -22.41 3.35
CA VAL A 627 31.99 -23.49 4.28
C VAL A 627 32.06 -23.02 5.74
N GLU A 628 33.02 -22.15 6.06
CA GLU A 628 33.12 -21.54 7.40
C GLU A 628 31.87 -20.69 7.72
N GLU A 629 31.39 -19.89 6.75
CA GLU A 629 30.16 -19.08 6.92
C GLU A 629 28.93 -19.96 7.00
N VAL A 630 28.79 -20.99 6.17
CA VAL A 630 27.66 -21.93 6.20
C VAL A 630 27.53 -22.60 7.57
N ARG A 631 28.65 -22.99 8.18
CA ARG A 631 28.67 -23.63 9.52
C ARG A 631 28.19 -22.69 10.64
N LYS A 632 28.26 -21.38 10.45
CA LYS A 632 27.78 -20.38 11.42
C LYS A 632 26.30 -20.13 11.33
N MET A 633 25.66 -20.52 10.22
CA MET A 633 24.23 -20.26 10.00
C MET A 633 23.38 -20.97 11.04
N LYS A 634 22.53 -20.21 11.72
CA LYS A 634 21.57 -20.74 12.70
C LYS A 634 20.30 -21.18 11.99
N VAL A 635 20.12 -22.49 11.88
CA VAL A 635 18.86 -23.08 11.39
C VAL A 635 17.88 -23.22 12.55
N GLY A 636 16.71 -22.60 12.46
CA GLY A 636 15.81 -22.55 13.61
C GLY A 636 14.38 -22.11 13.29
N ASN A 637 13.62 -21.84 14.35
CA ASN A 637 12.26 -21.33 14.21
C ASN A 637 12.27 -19.97 13.50
N PRO A 638 11.52 -19.79 12.42
CA PRO A 638 11.51 -18.54 11.64
C PRO A 638 11.01 -17.34 12.44
N LEU A 639 10.26 -17.54 13.51
CA LEU A 639 9.78 -16.47 14.40
C LEU A 639 10.85 -15.95 15.38
N ASP A 640 11.94 -16.69 15.57
CA ASP A 640 13.04 -16.25 16.43
C ASP A 640 13.89 -15.22 15.71
N ARG A 641 14.24 -14.13 16.41
CA ARG A 641 14.93 -12.98 15.81
C ARG A 641 16.38 -13.25 15.41
N ASP A 642 16.99 -14.26 15.96
CA ASP A 642 18.37 -14.69 15.72
C ASP A 642 18.47 -15.92 14.79
N THR A 643 17.38 -16.34 14.18
CA THR A 643 17.37 -17.38 13.16
C THR A 643 17.82 -16.81 11.82
N ASP A 644 18.80 -17.44 11.19
CA ASP A 644 19.28 -17.10 9.84
C ASP A 644 18.55 -17.88 8.76
N HIS A 645 18.13 -19.10 9.05
CA HIS A 645 17.58 -20.05 8.08
C HIS A 645 16.40 -20.83 8.66
N GLY A 646 15.23 -20.68 8.04
CA GLY A 646 13.99 -21.35 8.43
C GLY A 646 13.79 -22.71 7.76
N PRO A 647 12.61 -23.33 7.94
CA PRO A 647 12.25 -24.58 7.27
C PRO A 647 11.97 -24.35 5.79
N GLN A 648 12.08 -25.40 4.97
CA GLN A 648 11.56 -25.41 3.61
C GLN A 648 10.04 -25.36 3.63
N ASN A 649 9.44 -24.84 2.58
CA ASN A 649 8.01 -24.51 2.59
C ASN A 649 7.08 -25.74 2.83
N HIS A 650 7.36 -26.89 2.21
CA HIS A 650 6.51 -28.05 2.35
C HIS A 650 7.28 -29.38 2.19
N HIS A 651 6.70 -30.45 2.68
CA HIS A 651 7.34 -31.77 2.74
C HIS A 651 7.81 -32.29 1.38
N ALA A 652 6.99 -32.17 0.34
CA ALA A 652 7.36 -32.65 -1.00
C ALA A 652 8.58 -31.90 -1.55
N HIS A 653 8.74 -30.63 -1.23
CA HIS A 653 9.90 -29.83 -1.60
C HIS A 653 11.16 -30.30 -0.84
N LEU A 654 11.06 -30.56 0.46
CA LEU A 654 12.14 -31.14 1.24
C LEU A 654 12.66 -32.45 0.65
N MET A 655 11.74 -33.36 0.29
CA MET A 655 12.10 -34.64 -0.34
C MET A 655 12.81 -34.46 -1.69
N LYS A 656 12.32 -33.51 -2.51
CA LYS A 656 12.98 -33.14 -3.78
C LYS A 656 14.44 -32.68 -3.56
N LEU A 657 14.71 -31.90 -2.52
CA LEU A 657 16.07 -31.43 -2.22
C LEU A 657 16.99 -32.56 -1.79
N MET A 658 16.48 -33.51 -1.03
CA MET A 658 17.25 -34.70 -0.64
C MET A 658 17.62 -35.55 -1.87
N GLU A 659 16.67 -35.83 -2.75
CA GLU A 659 16.89 -36.55 -4.00
C GLU A 659 17.87 -35.82 -4.90
N TYR A 660 17.73 -34.50 -5.02
CA TYR A 660 18.62 -33.63 -5.79
C TYR A 660 20.11 -33.78 -5.34
N CYS A 661 20.37 -33.78 -4.02
CA CYS A 661 21.69 -33.98 -3.48
C CYS A 661 22.23 -35.38 -3.70
N GLN A 662 21.39 -36.40 -3.48
CA GLN A 662 21.77 -37.81 -3.73
C GLN A 662 22.19 -38.01 -5.19
N ARG A 663 21.47 -37.41 -6.13
CA ARG A 663 21.78 -37.50 -7.55
C ARG A 663 23.09 -36.78 -7.87
N GLY A 664 23.36 -35.61 -7.30
CA GLY A 664 24.63 -34.90 -7.46
C GLY A 664 25.84 -35.72 -7.02
N VAL A 665 25.76 -36.37 -5.84
CA VAL A 665 26.79 -37.27 -5.34
C VAL A 665 26.98 -38.48 -6.28
N LYS A 666 25.87 -39.07 -6.73
CA LYS A 666 25.93 -40.23 -7.64
C LYS A 666 26.58 -39.91 -9.00
N GLU A 667 26.42 -38.70 -9.49
CA GLU A 667 27.02 -38.24 -10.73
C GLU A 667 28.46 -37.76 -10.57
N GLY A 668 29.01 -37.76 -9.36
CA GLY A 668 30.43 -37.51 -9.10
C GLY A 668 30.74 -36.12 -8.49
N ALA A 669 29.72 -35.30 -8.17
CA ALA A 669 29.94 -34.04 -7.48
C ALA A 669 30.42 -34.30 -6.02
N THR A 670 31.29 -33.45 -5.50
CA THR A 670 31.79 -33.54 -4.13
C THR A 670 30.88 -32.77 -3.16
N LEU A 671 30.18 -33.49 -2.28
CA LEU A 671 29.40 -32.88 -1.20
C LEU A 671 30.35 -32.51 -0.04
N ILE A 672 30.55 -31.21 0.20
CA ILE A 672 31.40 -30.69 1.26
C ILE A 672 30.68 -30.64 2.60
N CYS A 673 29.43 -30.18 2.64
CA CYS A 673 28.59 -30.13 3.84
C CYS A 673 27.11 -30.13 3.50
N GLY A 674 26.25 -30.47 4.46
CA GLY A 674 24.80 -30.51 4.32
C GLY A 674 24.27 -31.73 3.56
N GLY A 675 23.32 -31.52 2.69
CA GLY A 675 22.71 -32.55 1.83
C GLY A 675 21.67 -33.43 2.51
N LYS A 676 21.22 -33.09 3.70
CA LYS A 676 20.28 -33.91 4.49
C LYS A 676 19.28 -33.06 5.29
N GLN A 677 18.22 -33.72 5.70
CA GLN A 677 17.24 -33.14 6.62
C GLN A 677 17.86 -32.96 8.02
N VAL A 678 17.53 -31.83 8.66
CA VAL A 678 17.85 -31.62 10.06
C VAL A 678 16.94 -32.52 10.92
N PRO A 679 17.49 -33.29 11.91
CA PRO A 679 16.73 -34.23 12.72
C PRO A 679 15.88 -33.51 13.79
N ARG A 680 14.81 -32.84 13.35
CA ARG A 680 13.83 -32.15 14.19
C ARG A 680 12.46 -32.14 13.50
N PRO A 681 11.35 -31.88 14.24
CA PRO A 681 10.04 -31.67 13.61
C PRO A 681 10.11 -30.52 12.58
N GLY A 682 9.24 -30.61 11.56
CA GLY A 682 9.18 -29.62 10.46
C GLY A 682 10.08 -30.00 9.28
N PHE A 683 10.14 -29.09 8.31
CA PHE A 683 10.77 -29.35 7.01
C PHE A 683 12.13 -28.71 6.86
N PHE A 684 12.97 -28.86 7.88
CA PHE A 684 14.30 -28.25 7.90
C PHE A 684 15.30 -29.05 7.07
N PHE A 685 16.04 -28.34 6.22
CA PHE A 685 17.10 -28.88 5.39
C PHE A 685 18.42 -28.14 5.66
N GLU A 686 19.53 -28.86 5.72
CA GLU A 686 20.83 -28.28 5.99
C GLU A 686 21.31 -27.43 4.81
N PRO A 687 21.82 -26.20 5.04
CA PRO A 687 22.55 -25.46 4.01
C PRO A 687 23.70 -26.29 3.46
N THR A 688 23.75 -26.39 2.13
CA THR A 688 24.52 -27.43 1.43
C THR A 688 25.50 -26.81 0.46
N VAL A 689 26.71 -27.37 0.35
CA VAL A 689 27.77 -26.95 -0.58
C VAL A 689 28.32 -28.15 -1.35
N PHE A 690 28.27 -28.02 -2.66
CA PHE A 690 28.91 -28.93 -3.63
C PHE A 690 30.07 -28.23 -4.35
N THR A 691 31.13 -29.01 -4.57
CA THR A 691 32.25 -28.65 -5.47
C THR A 691 32.46 -29.72 -6.53
N ASP A 692 33.42 -29.50 -7.41
CA ASP A 692 33.74 -30.41 -8.52
C ASP A 692 32.53 -30.76 -9.38
N VAL A 693 31.64 -29.74 -9.54
CA VAL A 693 30.43 -29.89 -10.34
C VAL A 693 30.76 -29.60 -11.79
N GLU A 694 30.53 -30.59 -12.65
CA GLU A 694 30.71 -30.48 -14.08
C GLU A 694 29.41 -30.09 -14.78
N ASP A 695 29.49 -29.40 -15.91
CA ASP A 695 28.33 -28.81 -16.62
C ASP A 695 27.31 -29.85 -17.13
N HIS A 696 27.76 -31.12 -17.32
CA HIS A 696 26.87 -32.22 -17.73
C HIS A 696 25.99 -32.78 -16.61
N MET A 697 26.35 -32.57 -15.35
CA MET A 697 25.65 -33.13 -14.19
C MET A 697 24.24 -32.53 -14.06
N PHE A 698 23.32 -33.34 -13.52
CA PHE A 698 21.93 -32.93 -13.26
C PHE A 698 21.86 -31.67 -12.39
N ILE A 699 22.65 -31.63 -11.32
CA ILE A 699 22.65 -30.50 -10.39
C ILE A 699 23.18 -29.20 -11.02
N ALA A 700 23.99 -29.27 -12.10
CA ALA A 700 24.42 -28.11 -12.87
C ALA A 700 23.35 -27.57 -13.81
N LYS A 701 22.35 -28.38 -14.20
CA LYS A 701 21.33 -28.05 -15.17
C LYS A 701 19.99 -27.66 -14.56
N GLU A 702 19.55 -28.43 -13.56
CA GLU A 702 18.23 -28.31 -12.97
C GLU A 702 18.21 -27.33 -11.79
N GLU A 703 17.12 -26.60 -11.65
CA GLU A 703 16.85 -25.71 -10.53
C GLU A 703 16.58 -26.52 -9.25
N SER A 704 17.35 -26.29 -8.18
CA SER A 704 17.07 -26.90 -6.87
C SER A 704 15.91 -26.24 -6.15
N PHE A 705 15.87 -24.92 -6.19
CA PHE A 705 14.98 -24.05 -5.43
C PHE A 705 15.14 -24.21 -3.90
N GLY A 706 16.36 -24.51 -3.46
CA GLY A 706 16.70 -24.75 -2.06
C GLY A 706 18.12 -24.28 -1.71
N PRO A 707 18.52 -24.43 -0.45
CA PRO A 707 19.78 -23.90 0.05
C PRO A 707 20.98 -24.79 -0.35
N ILE A 708 21.20 -24.90 -1.66
CA ILE A 708 22.23 -25.75 -2.25
C ILE A 708 23.13 -24.91 -3.14
N MET A 709 24.34 -24.64 -2.67
CA MET A 709 25.38 -23.95 -3.43
C MET A 709 26.15 -24.95 -4.27
N ILE A 710 26.32 -24.64 -5.54
CA ILE A 710 27.01 -25.46 -6.53
C ILE A 710 28.17 -24.65 -7.09
N ILE A 711 29.41 -25.12 -6.91
CA ILE A 711 30.63 -24.43 -7.27
C ILE A 711 31.38 -25.24 -8.33
N SER A 712 31.70 -24.56 -9.45
CA SER A 712 32.49 -25.08 -10.54
C SER A 712 33.74 -24.22 -10.73
N ARG A 713 34.85 -24.81 -11.17
CA ARG A 713 36.08 -24.11 -11.51
C ARG A 713 36.04 -23.63 -12.95
N PHE A 714 36.74 -22.55 -13.22
CA PHE A 714 37.14 -22.17 -14.59
C PHE A 714 38.60 -21.70 -14.61
N ALA A 715 39.26 -21.83 -15.78
CA ALA A 715 40.68 -21.51 -15.91
C ALA A 715 40.93 -20.01 -15.75
N ASP A 716 42.06 -19.69 -15.13
CA ASP A 716 42.45 -18.30 -14.87
C ASP A 716 42.55 -17.49 -16.20
N GLY A 717 41.86 -16.33 -16.19
CA GLY A 717 41.86 -15.42 -17.30
C GLY A 717 40.97 -15.80 -18.50
N ASP A 718 40.32 -16.95 -18.49
CA ASP A 718 39.50 -17.43 -19.62
C ASP A 718 38.04 -16.91 -19.53
N VAL A 719 37.91 -15.61 -19.84
CA VAL A 719 36.62 -14.89 -19.74
C VAL A 719 35.61 -15.46 -20.75
N ASP A 720 36.01 -15.75 -21.97
CA ASP A 720 35.08 -16.21 -23.02
C ASP A 720 34.59 -17.63 -22.79
N ALA A 721 35.44 -18.53 -22.29
CA ALA A 721 35.03 -19.88 -21.94
C ALA A 721 34.02 -19.89 -20.78
N VAL A 722 34.26 -19.13 -19.71
CA VAL A 722 33.32 -19.07 -18.59
C VAL A 722 32.00 -18.40 -19.00
N LEU A 723 32.01 -17.39 -19.85
CA LEU A 723 30.81 -16.79 -20.42
C LEU A 723 30.01 -17.79 -21.28
N SER A 724 30.67 -18.57 -22.10
CA SER A 724 30.04 -19.65 -22.87
C SER A 724 29.32 -20.65 -21.94
N ARG A 725 30.01 -21.11 -20.88
CA ARG A 725 29.46 -22.01 -19.87
C ARG A 725 28.30 -21.35 -19.09
N ALA A 726 28.45 -20.10 -18.69
CA ALA A 726 27.43 -19.34 -17.98
C ALA A 726 26.14 -19.23 -18.81
N ASN A 727 26.25 -18.99 -20.11
CA ASN A 727 25.13 -18.87 -21.02
C ASN A 727 24.56 -20.21 -21.51
N ALA A 728 25.28 -21.34 -21.28
CA ALA A 728 24.87 -22.70 -21.69
C ALA A 728 23.77 -23.24 -20.74
N THR A 729 22.66 -22.55 -20.67
CA THR A 729 21.45 -22.92 -19.93
C THR A 729 20.22 -22.47 -20.70
N GLU A 730 19.13 -23.20 -20.51
CA GLU A 730 17.82 -22.81 -21.06
C GLU A 730 17.18 -21.65 -20.30
N PHE A 731 17.69 -21.30 -19.13
CA PHE A 731 17.21 -20.22 -18.27
C PHE A 731 17.95 -18.90 -18.54
N GLY A 732 17.36 -17.81 -18.08
CA GLY A 732 17.95 -16.48 -18.21
C GLY A 732 17.23 -15.46 -17.30
N LEU A 733 17.02 -15.79 -16.01
CA LEU A 733 16.35 -14.87 -15.10
C LEU A 733 17.32 -13.83 -14.54
N ALA A 734 18.38 -14.30 -13.85
CA ALA A 734 19.41 -13.45 -13.32
C ALA A 734 20.82 -14.01 -13.59
N SER A 735 21.82 -13.18 -13.36
CA SER A 735 23.23 -13.52 -13.44
C SER A 735 24.05 -12.54 -12.62
N GLY A 736 25.31 -12.85 -12.35
CA GLY A 736 26.19 -11.95 -11.62
C GLY A 736 27.66 -12.11 -11.99
N VAL A 737 28.45 -11.07 -11.70
CA VAL A 737 29.88 -11.05 -11.88
C VAL A 737 30.58 -10.28 -10.78
N PHE A 738 31.69 -10.83 -10.29
CA PHE A 738 32.57 -10.18 -9.32
C PHE A 738 33.96 -9.99 -9.94
N THR A 739 34.37 -8.76 -10.12
CA THR A 739 35.69 -8.32 -10.62
C THR A 739 35.95 -6.87 -10.23
N ARG A 740 37.19 -6.48 -10.06
CA ARG A 740 37.60 -5.07 -9.90
C ARG A 740 37.85 -4.36 -11.22
N ASP A 741 38.06 -5.12 -12.30
CA ASP A 741 38.26 -4.57 -13.64
C ASP A 741 36.93 -4.12 -14.28
N ILE A 742 36.77 -2.83 -14.43
CA ILE A 742 35.54 -2.24 -15.00
C ILE A 742 35.32 -2.68 -16.45
N ASN A 743 36.37 -2.86 -17.25
CA ASN A 743 36.24 -3.30 -18.65
C ASN A 743 35.73 -4.74 -18.70
N LYS A 744 36.27 -5.61 -17.84
CA LYS A 744 35.82 -6.99 -17.71
C LYS A 744 34.35 -7.02 -17.22
N ALA A 745 33.99 -6.21 -16.23
CA ALA A 745 32.64 -6.11 -15.71
C ALA A 745 31.64 -5.70 -16.80
N LEU A 746 31.96 -4.67 -17.59
CA LEU A 746 31.14 -4.20 -18.70
C LEU A 746 31.03 -5.28 -19.80
N TYR A 747 32.14 -5.88 -20.19
CA TYR A 747 32.18 -6.93 -21.23
C TYR A 747 31.31 -8.13 -20.80
N VAL A 748 31.50 -8.63 -19.58
CA VAL A 748 30.77 -9.79 -19.07
C VAL A 748 29.28 -9.47 -18.91
N SER A 749 28.93 -8.31 -18.39
CA SER A 749 27.52 -7.91 -18.23
C SER A 749 26.79 -7.76 -19.56
N ASP A 750 27.48 -7.28 -20.61
CA ASP A 750 26.93 -7.20 -21.98
C ASP A 750 26.66 -8.58 -22.60
N LYS A 751 27.48 -9.57 -22.28
CA LYS A 751 27.40 -10.92 -22.86
C LYS A 751 26.52 -11.90 -22.09
N LEU A 752 26.24 -11.65 -20.84
CA LEU A 752 25.36 -12.51 -20.04
C LEU A 752 23.92 -12.43 -20.54
N GLN A 753 23.32 -13.58 -20.81
CA GLN A 753 21.96 -13.74 -21.36
C GLN A 753 20.94 -13.90 -20.25
N ALA A 754 20.74 -12.86 -19.47
CA ALA A 754 19.76 -12.83 -18.38
C ALA A 754 19.02 -11.49 -18.32
N GLY A 755 17.82 -11.52 -17.76
CA GLY A 755 17.00 -10.32 -17.62
C GLY A 755 17.54 -9.34 -16.58
N THR A 756 18.32 -9.82 -15.61
CA THR A 756 19.02 -9.00 -14.62
C THR A 756 20.48 -9.45 -14.50
N VAL A 757 21.40 -8.50 -14.51
CA VAL A 757 22.84 -8.75 -14.30
C VAL A 757 23.31 -7.94 -13.09
N PHE A 758 23.84 -8.62 -12.08
CA PHE A 758 24.42 -8.00 -10.89
C PHE A 758 25.93 -7.88 -11.03
N VAL A 759 26.47 -6.70 -10.80
CA VAL A 759 27.92 -6.45 -10.84
C VAL A 759 28.39 -6.08 -9.44
N ASN A 760 29.29 -6.91 -8.86
CA ASN A 760 29.82 -6.75 -7.51
C ASN A 760 28.75 -6.64 -6.41
N THR A 761 27.58 -7.22 -6.63
CA THR A 761 26.45 -7.32 -5.71
C THR A 761 25.56 -8.50 -6.11
N TYR A 762 24.54 -8.86 -5.31
CA TYR A 762 23.51 -9.83 -5.65
C TYR A 762 22.21 -9.55 -4.90
N ASN A 763 21.08 -10.07 -5.37
CA ASN A 763 19.74 -9.90 -4.76
C ASN A 763 19.29 -8.43 -4.56
N LYS A 764 19.91 -7.48 -5.25
CA LYS A 764 19.56 -6.07 -5.12
C LYS A 764 18.50 -5.69 -6.14
N THR A 765 17.24 -5.85 -5.76
CA THR A 765 16.07 -5.48 -6.55
C THR A 765 15.47 -4.17 -6.04
N ASP A 766 14.83 -3.42 -6.93
CA ASP A 766 14.14 -2.17 -6.62
C ASP A 766 12.81 -2.10 -7.35
N VAL A 767 11.79 -1.48 -6.75
CA VAL A 767 10.45 -1.37 -7.34
C VAL A 767 10.42 -0.60 -8.66
N ALA A 768 11.39 0.27 -8.89
CA ALA A 768 11.51 1.06 -10.11
C ALA A 768 12.29 0.33 -11.23
N ALA A 769 12.96 -0.78 -10.92
CA ALA A 769 13.77 -1.55 -11.90
C ALA A 769 12.95 -2.72 -12.48
N PRO A 770 12.77 -2.80 -13.81
CA PRO A 770 12.05 -3.91 -14.42
C PRO A 770 12.67 -5.26 -14.09
N PHE A 771 11.84 -6.23 -13.69
CA PHE A 771 12.23 -7.57 -13.34
C PHE A 771 11.57 -8.60 -14.28
N GLY A 772 12.32 -9.59 -14.76
CA GLY A 772 11.78 -10.66 -15.59
C GLY A 772 12.83 -11.36 -16.41
N GLY A 773 12.51 -12.57 -16.90
CA GLY A 773 13.44 -13.48 -17.52
C GLY A 773 13.67 -13.29 -19.01
N PHE A 774 14.74 -13.94 -19.48
CA PHE A 774 15.03 -14.28 -20.88
C PHE A 774 14.85 -15.79 -21.06
N LYS A 775 14.87 -16.28 -22.28
CA LYS A 775 14.79 -17.71 -22.62
C LYS A 775 13.59 -18.40 -21.93
N GLN A 776 13.78 -19.58 -21.33
CA GLN A 776 12.73 -20.32 -20.64
C GLN A 776 12.45 -19.82 -19.21
N SER A 777 13.10 -18.75 -18.78
CA SER A 777 12.71 -18.05 -17.54
C SER A 777 11.51 -17.11 -17.74
N GLY A 778 10.98 -17.04 -18.95
CA GLY A 778 9.73 -16.37 -19.24
C GLY A 778 9.86 -15.07 -20.03
N PHE A 779 8.77 -14.31 -20.06
CA PHE A 779 8.67 -13.03 -20.77
C PHE A 779 7.63 -12.14 -20.08
N GLY A 780 7.68 -10.85 -20.43
CA GLY A 780 7.00 -9.81 -19.70
C GLY A 780 7.87 -9.29 -18.54
N LYS A 781 7.41 -8.25 -17.89
CA LYS A 781 8.15 -7.64 -16.79
C LYS A 781 7.24 -7.39 -15.59
N ASP A 782 7.76 -7.68 -14.41
CA ASP A 782 7.26 -7.16 -13.15
C ASP A 782 8.12 -5.95 -12.75
N LEU A 783 7.59 -5.06 -11.92
CA LEU A 783 8.25 -3.84 -11.45
C LEU A 783 8.61 -2.83 -12.56
N GLY A 784 8.98 -1.64 -12.13
CA GLY A 784 9.27 -0.53 -13.04
C GLY A 784 8.08 -0.13 -13.89
N GLU A 785 8.25 0.87 -14.72
CA GLU A 785 7.24 1.28 -15.71
C GLU A 785 6.87 0.15 -16.68
N ALA A 786 7.82 -0.72 -16.99
CA ALA A 786 7.62 -1.81 -17.94
C ALA A 786 6.49 -2.77 -17.53
N ALA A 787 6.27 -2.96 -16.22
CA ALA A 787 5.19 -3.81 -15.71
C ALA A 787 3.79 -3.30 -16.10
N LEU A 788 3.60 -2.00 -16.22
CA LEU A 788 2.31 -1.43 -16.62
C LEU A 788 1.91 -1.87 -18.04
N ASN A 789 2.88 -2.04 -18.93
CA ASN A 789 2.62 -2.47 -20.30
C ASN A 789 2.08 -3.91 -20.39
N GLU A 790 2.28 -4.70 -19.32
CA GLU A 790 1.71 -6.06 -19.23
C GLU A 790 0.18 -6.02 -19.01
N TYR A 791 -0.33 -4.94 -18.40
CA TYR A 791 -1.73 -4.76 -18.02
C TYR A 791 -2.45 -3.69 -18.84
N LEU A 792 -1.80 -3.18 -19.88
CA LEU A 792 -2.34 -2.18 -20.78
C LEU A 792 -2.40 -2.70 -22.23
N ARG A 793 -3.33 -2.15 -22.98
CA ARG A 793 -3.40 -2.27 -24.44
C ARG A 793 -3.32 -0.90 -25.09
N VAL A 794 -2.72 -0.83 -26.27
CA VAL A 794 -2.60 0.42 -27.03
C VAL A 794 -3.70 0.47 -28.08
N LYS A 795 -4.48 1.56 -28.08
CA LYS A 795 -5.47 1.87 -29.10
C LYS A 795 -4.99 3.06 -29.91
N THR A 796 -4.97 2.93 -31.23
CA THR A 796 -4.69 4.06 -32.12
C THR A 796 -6.00 4.67 -32.60
N VAL A 797 -6.11 5.99 -32.51
CA VAL A 797 -7.28 6.75 -32.95
C VAL A 797 -6.81 7.81 -33.94
N THR A 798 -7.41 7.83 -35.14
CA THR A 798 -7.11 8.82 -36.17
C THR A 798 -8.35 9.64 -36.44
N PHE A 799 -8.20 10.95 -36.40
CA PHE A 799 -9.23 11.92 -36.78
C PHE A 799 -8.84 12.55 -38.13
N GLU A 800 -9.79 12.68 -39.04
CA GLU A 800 -9.69 13.53 -40.20
C GLU A 800 -10.53 14.79 -39.98
N TYR A 801 -9.96 15.99 -40.27
CA TYR A 801 -10.64 17.28 -40.04
C TYR A 801 -10.40 18.30 -41.16
#